data_104da74a43a957bfec3d4285c11a55d3
#
_entry.id   104da74a43a957bfec3d4285c11a55d3
#
_cell.length_a   1.000
_cell.length_b   1.000
_cell.length_c   1.000
_cell.angle_alpha   90.00
_cell.angle_beta   90.00
_cell.angle_gamma   90.00
#
_symmetry.space_group_name_H-M   'P 1'
#
loop_
_entity.id
_entity.type
_entity.pdbx_description
1 polymer ?
#
loop_
_entity_poly.entity_id
_entity_poly.type
_entity_poly.pdbx_seq_one_letter_code
_entity_poly.pdbx_strand_id
1 'polypeptide(L)'
;MSQSNKYGAEQIQVLEGLEAVRKRPGMYIGSTGTRGLHHLVYEIVDNSIDEALQGHCDNIKVTINKDDSITVVDNGRGIPTGLHPKLKKSAVEVALTMLHAGGKFGGGGYKVSGGLHGVGVSVVNALSENLIVEVKQNGHIYQQSYKRGKPQSELKVVGDTNRTGTSITFKPDHEIFEDLEYDFEILEHRLRELAFLNKGISITLKDEREEKRTEKYCYDGGIVSFVDYLNKNKDALHDQVIGFEKIKDEIIVDIAMQYTDNYSENIYAFANNINTTEGGTHLNGFKSALTRTINTYAKKYNYLKASDKNLSGEDVREGLTAIISVKITDPQFEGQTKTKLGNTEVKGIVESIVNDNFYAFLEENPSVAKIVIEKALTAARARQAARKARELTRRKSVLDNTALPGKLADCREKDPALSEIYIVEGDSAGGSAKQGRDPKTQAILPLRGKILNVEKARLDRILNTETIRSMITAFGSGIGDDFDRSSARYHKIIIMTDADVDGAHIRTLLLTFFYRYMRGLIEEGFVYIAQPPLYKVQKGKRIEYAYSDKELNKLMDEMGRDGNIGLQRYKGLGEMNPEQLWETTMDPETRTLLQVSVDDAIQADEIFTILMGDKVQPRKEFIERNAKKVKNLDI
;
A
#
# COMPACT_ATOMS: atom_id res chain seq x y z
N MET A 1 47.06 16.56 -15.19
CA MET A 1 47.11 15.21 -15.81
C MET A 1 45.84 14.48 -15.35
N SER A 2 44.85 14.39 -16.22
CA SER A 2 43.60 13.66 -15.93
C SER A 2 43.88 12.16 -16.06
N GLN A 3 43.81 11.45 -14.95
CA GLN A 3 43.71 9.99 -14.99
C GLN A 3 42.39 9.63 -15.67
N SER A 4 42.44 9.17 -16.90
CA SER A 4 41.31 8.55 -17.57
C SER A 4 40.96 7.27 -16.80
N ASN A 5 39.84 7.27 -16.11
CA ASN A 5 39.25 6.06 -15.55
C ASN A 5 38.86 5.13 -16.72
N LYS A 6 39.82 4.29 -17.15
CA LYS A 6 39.50 3.22 -18.11
C LYS A 6 38.69 2.16 -17.40
N TYR A 7 37.39 2.04 -17.77
CA TYR A 7 36.55 0.93 -17.37
C TYR A 7 37.16 -0.36 -17.95
N GLY A 8 37.69 -1.20 -17.10
CA GLY A 8 38.36 -2.46 -17.47
C GLY A 8 37.74 -3.67 -16.74
N ALA A 9 38.11 -4.87 -17.20
CA ALA A 9 37.62 -6.14 -16.62
C ALA A 9 37.89 -6.26 -15.10
N GLU A 10 38.95 -5.63 -14.60
CA GLU A 10 39.32 -5.59 -13.18
C GLU A 10 38.29 -4.83 -12.29
N GLN A 11 37.44 -4.01 -12.89
CA GLN A 11 36.37 -3.28 -12.16
C GLN A 11 35.07 -4.05 -12.04
N ILE A 12 34.96 -5.21 -12.71
CA ILE A 12 33.82 -6.12 -12.60
C ILE A 12 34.01 -6.95 -11.32
N GLN A 13 33.25 -6.59 -10.27
CA GLN A 13 33.23 -7.35 -9.02
C GLN A 13 32.17 -8.44 -9.11
N VAL A 14 32.56 -9.68 -8.87
CA VAL A 14 31.65 -10.81 -8.70
C VAL A 14 31.37 -10.97 -7.20
N LEU A 15 30.11 -10.85 -6.83
CA LEU A 15 29.64 -11.07 -5.45
C LEU A 15 29.06 -12.46 -5.36
N GLU A 16 29.55 -13.27 -4.43
CA GLU A 16 29.08 -14.64 -4.22
C GLU A 16 28.21 -14.75 -2.96
N GLY A 17 27.18 -15.61 -3.05
CA GLY A 17 26.34 -15.99 -1.92
C GLY A 17 25.68 -14.81 -1.21
N LEU A 18 25.69 -14.81 0.11
CA LEU A 18 24.98 -13.84 0.96
C LEU A 18 25.66 -12.45 1.02
N GLU A 19 26.88 -12.32 0.53
CA GLU A 19 27.55 -10.99 0.44
C GLU A 19 26.85 -10.07 -0.56
N ALA A 20 26.31 -10.64 -1.65
CA ALA A 20 25.50 -9.91 -2.61
C ALA A 20 24.26 -9.28 -1.97
N VAL A 21 23.59 -10.02 -1.08
CA VAL A 21 22.41 -9.56 -0.34
C VAL A 21 22.77 -8.38 0.58
N ARG A 22 23.85 -8.50 1.35
CA ARG A 22 24.29 -7.43 2.25
C ARG A 22 24.73 -6.16 1.52
N LYS A 23 25.36 -6.31 0.35
CA LYS A 23 25.84 -5.16 -0.45
C LYS A 23 24.71 -4.44 -1.20
N ARG A 24 23.64 -5.15 -1.55
CA ARG A 24 22.49 -4.62 -2.30
C ARG A 24 21.16 -5.13 -1.69
N PRO A 25 20.86 -4.81 -0.42
CA PRO A 25 19.67 -5.32 0.26
C PRO A 25 18.37 -4.92 -0.45
N GLY A 26 18.31 -3.70 -1.00
CA GLY A 26 17.13 -3.21 -1.74
C GLY A 26 16.70 -4.08 -2.92
N MET A 27 17.61 -4.86 -3.53
CA MET A 27 17.25 -5.81 -4.61
C MET A 27 16.40 -6.98 -4.09
N TYR A 28 16.49 -7.31 -2.80
CA TYR A 28 15.83 -8.49 -2.20
C TYR A 28 14.64 -8.12 -1.33
N ILE A 29 14.71 -6.99 -0.60
CA ILE A 29 13.69 -6.55 0.36
C ILE A 29 13.05 -5.20 -0.02
N GLY A 30 13.41 -4.63 -1.17
CA GLY A 30 12.86 -3.39 -1.72
C GLY A 30 13.42 -2.11 -1.10
N SER A 31 13.68 -2.05 0.20
CA SER A 31 14.27 -0.90 0.88
C SER A 31 15.00 -1.32 2.16
N THR A 32 15.78 -0.39 2.76
CA THR A 32 16.42 -0.57 4.08
C THR A 32 15.75 0.26 5.19
N GLY A 33 14.67 0.96 4.87
CA GLY A 33 13.81 1.65 5.85
C GLY A 33 12.77 0.72 6.48
N THR A 34 11.80 1.31 7.17
CA THR A 34 10.73 0.62 7.92
C THR A 34 10.04 -0.48 7.09
N ARG A 35 9.74 -0.25 5.81
CA ARG A 35 9.13 -1.25 4.92
C ARG A 35 9.99 -2.50 4.76
N GLY A 36 11.28 -2.34 4.49
CA GLY A 36 12.21 -3.47 4.34
C GLY A 36 12.45 -4.21 5.65
N LEU A 37 12.45 -3.48 6.78
CA LEU A 37 12.55 -4.08 8.11
C LEU A 37 11.39 -5.05 8.37
N HIS A 38 10.15 -4.61 8.14
CA HIS A 38 8.95 -5.46 8.33
C HIS A 38 8.89 -6.60 7.32
N HIS A 39 9.44 -6.42 6.12
CA HIS A 39 9.51 -7.47 5.10
C HIS A 39 10.29 -8.70 5.57
N LEU A 40 11.31 -8.53 6.43
CA LEU A 40 12.02 -9.67 7.02
C LEU A 40 11.08 -10.60 7.79
N VAL A 41 10.12 -10.03 8.52
CA VAL A 41 9.11 -10.82 9.27
C VAL A 41 8.20 -11.56 8.29
N TYR A 42 7.78 -10.88 7.22
CA TYR A 42 6.90 -11.49 6.20
C TYR A 42 7.55 -12.70 5.54
N GLU A 43 8.83 -12.64 5.20
CA GLU A 43 9.55 -13.77 4.58
C GLU A 43 9.58 -15.02 5.49
N ILE A 44 9.68 -14.85 6.80
CA ILE A 44 9.65 -15.99 7.73
C ILE A 44 8.23 -16.51 7.92
N VAL A 45 7.25 -15.61 8.10
CA VAL A 45 5.82 -15.97 8.25
C VAL A 45 5.29 -16.67 7.00
N ASP A 46 5.64 -16.19 5.81
CA ASP A 46 5.22 -16.78 4.54
C ASP A 46 5.72 -18.24 4.39
N ASN A 47 6.88 -18.60 4.97
CA ASN A 47 7.31 -19.99 5.01
C ASN A 47 6.41 -20.85 5.91
N SER A 48 5.95 -20.32 7.04
CA SER A 48 5.00 -21.00 7.92
C SER A 48 3.60 -21.12 7.26
N ILE A 49 3.19 -20.11 6.51
CA ILE A 49 1.97 -20.15 5.69
C ILE A 49 2.07 -21.19 4.57
N ASP A 50 3.23 -21.35 3.94
CA ASP A 50 3.44 -22.41 2.94
C ASP A 50 3.28 -23.81 3.55
N GLU A 51 3.71 -24.04 4.80
CA GLU A 51 3.41 -25.28 5.54
C GLU A 51 1.90 -25.45 5.79
N ALA A 52 1.21 -24.34 6.08
CA ALA A 52 -0.23 -24.37 6.29
C ALA A 52 -1.01 -24.66 5.00
N LEU A 53 -0.58 -24.14 3.86
CA LEU A 53 -1.17 -24.45 2.53
C LEU A 53 -1.03 -25.93 2.16
N GLN A 54 -0.05 -26.64 2.75
CA GLN A 54 0.09 -28.10 2.60
C GLN A 54 -0.70 -28.89 3.66
N GLY A 55 -1.42 -28.20 4.59
CA GLY A 55 -2.18 -28.82 5.66
C GLY A 55 -1.34 -29.32 6.86
N HIS A 56 -0.11 -28.85 6.99
CA HIS A 56 0.82 -29.29 8.06
C HIS A 56 0.98 -28.28 9.19
N CYS A 57 0.46 -27.06 9.05
CA CYS A 57 0.54 -26.02 10.06
C CYS A 57 -0.82 -25.37 10.28
N ASP A 58 -1.24 -25.20 11.51
CA ASP A 58 -2.47 -24.49 11.90
C ASP A 58 -2.25 -23.42 12.97
N ASN A 59 -1.02 -23.29 13.46
CA ASN A 59 -0.68 -22.32 14.50
C ASN A 59 0.66 -21.63 14.23
N ILE A 60 0.61 -20.30 14.13
CA ILE A 60 1.78 -19.46 13.92
C ILE A 60 1.82 -18.41 15.03
N LYS A 61 2.98 -18.23 15.67
CA LYS A 61 3.18 -17.20 16.67
C LYS A 61 4.33 -16.29 16.30
N VAL A 62 4.07 -14.99 16.22
CA VAL A 62 5.05 -13.93 15.99
C VAL A 62 5.21 -13.16 17.29
N THR A 63 6.45 -12.96 17.73
CA THR A 63 6.75 -12.21 18.95
C THR A 63 7.77 -11.12 18.65
N ILE A 64 7.43 -9.87 18.97
CA ILE A 64 8.40 -8.77 19.06
C ILE A 64 9.00 -8.87 20.46
N ASN A 65 10.27 -9.18 20.54
CA ASN A 65 10.97 -9.36 21.81
C ASN A 65 11.38 -8.00 22.39
N LYS A 66 11.77 -8.00 23.68
CA LYS A 66 12.17 -6.77 24.40
C LYS A 66 13.40 -6.05 23.82
N ASP A 67 14.23 -6.76 23.08
CA ASP A 67 15.46 -6.26 22.45
C ASP A 67 15.28 -5.94 20.95
N ASP A 68 14.02 -5.81 20.49
CA ASP A 68 13.61 -5.60 19.11
C ASP A 68 14.05 -6.73 18.14
N SER A 69 14.36 -7.92 18.66
CA SER A 69 14.41 -9.11 17.85
C SER A 69 13.02 -9.67 17.61
N ILE A 70 12.85 -10.44 16.53
CA ILE A 70 11.60 -11.15 16.20
C ILE A 70 11.77 -12.64 16.38
N THR A 71 10.77 -13.27 16.99
CA THR A 71 10.64 -14.72 17.03
C THR A 71 9.38 -15.16 16.30
N VAL A 72 9.51 -16.02 15.30
CA VAL A 72 8.40 -16.67 14.59
C VAL A 72 8.44 -18.16 14.90
N VAL A 73 7.34 -18.71 15.37
CA VAL A 73 7.17 -20.14 15.71
C VAL A 73 6.00 -20.69 14.95
N ASP A 74 6.18 -21.80 14.26
CA ASP A 74 5.12 -22.59 13.66
C ASP A 74 5.06 -24.02 14.23
N ASN A 75 3.98 -24.72 13.97
CA ASN A 75 3.79 -26.12 14.28
C ASN A 75 3.78 -27.03 13.03
N GLY A 76 4.44 -26.59 11.96
CA GLY A 76 4.60 -27.34 10.71
C GLY A 76 5.46 -28.60 10.84
N ARG A 77 5.90 -29.14 9.70
CA ARG A 77 6.77 -30.34 9.67
C ARG A 77 8.19 -30.11 10.21
N GLY A 78 8.62 -28.86 10.25
CA GLY A 78 10.00 -28.45 10.51
C GLY A 78 10.89 -28.54 9.26
N ILE A 79 11.91 -27.68 9.19
CA ILE A 79 12.92 -27.73 8.12
C ILE A 79 13.66 -29.08 8.22
N PRO A 80 13.91 -29.82 7.11
CA PRO A 80 14.64 -31.07 7.15
C PRO A 80 16.02 -30.91 7.81
N THR A 81 16.36 -31.79 8.77
CA THR A 81 17.60 -31.72 9.57
C THR A 81 18.72 -32.60 9.02
N GLY A 82 18.41 -33.49 8.06
CA GLY A 82 19.39 -34.42 7.45
C GLY A 82 20.45 -33.71 6.63
N LEU A 83 21.54 -34.44 6.33
CA LEU A 83 22.62 -33.94 5.47
C LEU A 83 22.19 -33.88 3.99
N HIS A 84 22.44 -32.76 3.35
CA HIS A 84 22.22 -32.61 1.91
C HIS A 84 23.19 -33.51 1.12
N PRO A 85 22.70 -34.37 0.20
CA PRO A 85 23.53 -35.40 -0.45
C PRO A 85 24.79 -34.86 -1.14
N LYS A 86 24.67 -33.75 -1.84
CA LYS A 86 25.76 -33.12 -2.62
C LYS A 86 26.67 -32.23 -1.76
N LEU A 87 26.08 -31.44 -0.86
CA LEU A 87 26.81 -30.35 -0.16
C LEU A 87 27.42 -30.81 1.16
N LYS A 88 27.01 -31.99 1.69
CA LYS A 88 27.47 -32.54 2.98
C LYS A 88 27.27 -31.61 4.19
N LYS A 89 26.34 -30.65 4.07
CA LYS A 89 25.86 -29.74 5.11
C LYS A 89 24.45 -30.12 5.52
N SER A 90 24.01 -29.73 6.70
CA SER A 90 22.60 -29.92 7.10
C SER A 90 21.66 -29.17 6.12
N ALA A 91 20.50 -29.73 5.85
CA ALA A 91 19.52 -29.04 4.98
C ALA A 91 19.07 -27.70 5.58
N VAL A 92 19.07 -27.56 6.92
CA VAL A 92 18.86 -26.30 7.63
C VAL A 92 19.92 -25.28 7.23
N GLU A 93 21.21 -25.63 7.30
CA GLU A 93 22.30 -24.73 6.93
C GLU A 93 22.21 -24.34 5.43
N VAL A 94 21.92 -25.32 4.57
CA VAL A 94 21.75 -25.06 3.13
C VAL A 94 20.64 -24.05 2.89
N ALA A 95 19.46 -24.22 3.51
CA ALA A 95 18.33 -23.30 3.36
C ALA A 95 18.63 -21.89 3.86
N LEU A 96 19.41 -21.75 4.94
CA LEU A 96 19.72 -20.45 5.55
C LEU A 96 20.94 -19.75 4.94
N THR A 97 21.83 -20.45 4.23
CA THR A 97 23.09 -19.85 3.74
C THR A 97 23.25 -19.82 2.23
N MET A 98 22.37 -20.50 1.49
CA MET A 98 22.47 -20.55 0.04
C MET A 98 21.26 -19.88 -0.61
N LEU A 99 21.51 -19.00 -1.57
CA LEU A 99 20.47 -18.44 -2.41
C LEU A 99 19.98 -19.50 -3.39
N HIS A 100 18.70 -19.44 -3.75
CA HIS A 100 18.06 -20.39 -4.68
C HIS A 100 18.15 -21.85 -4.22
N ALA A 101 18.14 -22.08 -2.90
CA ALA A 101 18.09 -23.40 -2.30
C ALA A 101 16.78 -23.56 -1.51
N GLY A 102 16.04 -24.63 -1.76
CA GLY A 102 14.78 -24.88 -1.05
C GLY A 102 14.00 -26.06 -1.62
N GLY A 103 13.10 -26.63 -0.82
CA GLY A 103 12.24 -27.76 -1.20
C GLY A 103 11.08 -27.40 -2.15
N LYS A 104 11.00 -26.12 -2.60
CA LYS A 104 9.89 -25.59 -3.41
C LYS A 104 10.17 -25.64 -4.92
N PHE A 105 11.38 -26.00 -5.36
CA PHE A 105 11.80 -26.01 -6.77
C PHE A 105 11.53 -27.32 -7.53
N GLY A 106 11.00 -28.35 -6.95
CA GLY A 106 10.98 -29.65 -7.61
C GLY A 106 9.68 -30.45 -7.51
N GLY A 107 8.55 -29.85 -7.18
CA GLY A 107 7.23 -30.50 -7.19
C GLY A 107 7.01 -31.62 -6.16
N GLY A 108 8.01 -31.98 -5.35
CA GLY A 108 7.91 -33.10 -4.42
C GLY A 108 7.43 -32.76 -3.01
N GLY A 109 7.50 -31.51 -2.58
CA GLY A 109 7.22 -31.12 -1.20
C GLY A 109 6.08 -30.12 -1.02
N TYR A 110 5.82 -29.28 -2.03
CA TYR A 110 4.83 -28.21 -1.99
C TYR A 110 4.08 -28.15 -3.33
N LYS A 111 2.76 -28.37 -3.32
CA LYS A 111 1.91 -28.23 -4.50
C LYS A 111 1.61 -26.75 -4.81
N VAL A 112 1.39 -25.96 -3.77
CA VAL A 112 1.13 -24.52 -3.85
C VAL A 112 2.04 -23.84 -2.86
N SER A 113 2.75 -22.79 -3.27
CA SER A 113 3.55 -21.96 -2.36
C SER A 113 3.60 -20.51 -2.82
N GLY A 114 3.73 -19.57 -1.86
CA GLY A 114 4.01 -18.16 -2.12
C GLY A 114 5.51 -17.90 -2.33
N GLY A 115 6.36 -18.71 -1.69
CA GLY A 115 7.80 -18.62 -1.78
C GLY A 115 8.37 -19.31 -3.03
N LEU A 116 8.59 -18.55 -4.11
CA LEU A 116 9.02 -19.08 -5.42
C LEU A 116 10.53 -19.10 -5.64
N HIS A 117 11.25 -18.18 -5.00
CA HIS A 117 12.66 -17.91 -5.34
C HIS A 117 13.67 -18.67 -4.46
N GLY A 118 13.22 -19.27 -3.35
CA GLY A 118 14.10 -19.99 -2.40
C GLY A 118 15.19 -19.10 -1.79
N VAL A 119 14.87 -17.82 -1.55
CA VAL A 119 15.83 -16.85 -1.02
C VAL A 119 15.39 -16.21 0.31
N GLY A 120 14.10 -16.24 0.68
CA GLY A 120 13.56 -15.48 1.79
C GLY A 120 14.30 -15.66 3.10
N VAL A 121 14.38 -16.90 3.60
CA VAL A 121 15.06 -17.16 4.88
C VAL A 121 16.56 -16.87 4.84
N SER A 122 17.23 -17.11 3.71
CA SER A 122 18.66 -16.81 3.54
C SER A 122 18.92 -15.30 3.47
N VAL A 123 17.99 -14.53 2.90
CA VAL A 123 18.02 -13.05 2.90
C VAL A 123 17.85 -12.51 4.32
N VAL A 124 16.86 -13.03 5.10
CA VAL A 124 16.70 -12.64 6.51
C VAL A 124 17.97 -12.94 7.31
N ASN A 125 18.57 -14.13 7.12
CA ASN A 125 19.82 -14.48 7.77
C ASN A 125 20.98 -13.54 7.40
N ALA A 126 21.13 -13.21 6.12
CA ALA A 126 22.17 -12.29 5.64
C ALA A 126 22.04 -10.87 6.23
N LEU A 127 20.80 -10.39 6.42
CA LEU A 127 20.47 -9.04 6.88
C LEU A 127 20.27 -8.96 8.41
N SER A 128 20.50 -10.06 9.13
CA SER A 128 20.42 -10.12 10.58
C SER A 128 21.80 -10.07 11.22
N GLU A 129 21.94 -9.31 12.31
CA GLU A 129 23.12 -9.34 13.15
C GLU A 129 23.29 -10.73 13.76
N ASN A 130 22.21 -11.27 14.31
CA ASN A 130 22.15 -12.61 14.88
C ASN A 130 20.86 -13.30 14.45
N LEU A 131 20.95 -14.62 14.16
CA LEU A 131 19.80 -15.46 13.89
C LEU A 131 20.00 -16.83 14.57
N ILE A 132 18.94 -17.32 15.20
CA ILE A 132 18.86 -18.65 15.80
C ILE A 132 17.69 -19.38 15.17
N VAL A 133 17.94 -20.58 14.65
CA VAL A 133 16.91 -21.50 14.19
C VAL A 133 16.82 -22.69 15.13
N GLU A 134 15.60 -23.03 15.53
CA GLU A 134 15.28 -24.28 16.23
C GLU A 134 14.29 -25.06 15.38
N VAL A 135 14.59 -26.32 15.16
CA VAL A 135 13.74 -27.24 14.41
C VAL A 135 13.36 -28.43 15.31
N LYS A 136 12.06 -28.64 15.44
CA LYS A 136 11.46 -29.76 16.15
C LYS A 136 11.07 -30.84 15.14
N GLN A 137 11.84 -31.91 15.08
CA GLN A 137 11.61 -32.97 14.11
C GLN A 137 12.21 -34.31 14.64
N ASN A 138 11.61 -35.43 14.26
CA ASN A 138 12.11 -36.78 14.59
C ASN A 138 12.36 -37.02 16.08
N GLY A 139 11.56 -36.44 16.96
CA GLY A 139 11.70 -36.63 18.42
C GLY A 139 12.69 -35.67 19.09
N HIS A 140 13.41 -34.85 18.34
CA HIS A 140 14.48 -34.01 18.86
C HIS A 140 14.25 -32.54 18.53
N ILE A 141 14.87 -31.64 19.32
CA ILE A 141 15.00 -30.20 19.07
C ILE A 141 16.43 -29.99 18.57
N TYR A 142 16.54 -29.54 17.32
CA TYR A 142 17.80 -29.15 16.69
C TYR A 142 17.95 -27.63 16.74
N GLN A 143 19.17 -27.15 16.99
CA GLN A 143 19.46 -25.72 17.03
C GLN A 143 20.74 -25.39 16.28
N GLN A 144 20.71 -24.26 15.55
CA GLN A 144 21.90 -23.67 14.92
C GLN A 144 21.81 -22.15 15.00
N SER A 145 22.97 -21.49 15.17
CA SER A 145 23.06 -20.03 15.25
C SER A 145 23.89 -19.47 14.11
N TYR A 146 23.56 -18.23 13.74
CA TYR A 146 24.19 -17.50 12.63
C TYR A 146 24.47 -16.07 13.05
N LYS A 147 25.51 -15.49 12.45
CA LYS A 147 25.83 -14.07 12.56
C LYS A 147 26.09 -13.51 11.17
N ARG A 148 25.28 -12.54 10.74
CA ARG A 148 25.41 -11.90 9.43
C ARG A 148 25.49 -12.92 8.28
N GLY A 149 24.62 -13.92 8.31
CA GLY A 149 24.55 -14.98 7.31
C GLY A 149 25.57 -16.12 7.50
N LYS A 150 26.54 -16.00 8.42
CA LYS A 150 27.59 -17.03 8.63
C LYS A 150 27.23 -17.92 9.81
N PRO A 151 27.28 -19.27 9.65
CA PRO A 151 27.03 -20.19 10.76
C PRO A 151 28.07 -20.01 11.86
N GLN A 152 27.63 -19.99 13.11
CA GLN A 152 28.47 -19.89 14.30
C GLN A 152 28.64 -21.22 15.02
N SER A 153 27.79 -22.18 14.68
CA SER A 153 27.81 -23.52 15.22
C SER A 153 27.37 -24.53 14.15
N GLU A 154 27.67 -25.79 14.33
CA GLU A 154 26.99 -26.86 13.60
C GLU A 154 25.57 -27.07 14.14
N LEU A 155 24.69 -27.72 13.35
CA LEU A 155 23.36 -28.11 13.80
C LEU A 155 23.48 -29.13 14.94
N LYS A 156 22.98 -28.83 16.13
CA LYS A 156 23.08 -29.66 17.34
C LYS A 156 21.71 -30.04 17.86
N VAL A 157 21.60 -31.23 18.41
CA VAL A 157 20.47 -31.61 19.24
C VAL A 157 20.63 -30.94 20.62
N VAL A 158 19.61 -30.19 21.01
CA VAL A 158 19.59 -29.44 22.28
C VAL A 158 18.52 -29.94 23.25
N GLY A 159 17.66 -30.86 22.82
CA GLY A 159 16.61 -31.46 23.65
C GLY A 159 15.74 -32.42 22.87
N ASP A 160 14.76 -33.01 23.59
CA ASP A 160 13.78 -33.94 23.03
C ASP A 160 12.38 -33.28 23.00
N THR A 161 11.54 -33.70 22.06
CA THR A 161 10.19 -33.16 21.90
C THR A 161 9.29 -34.16 21.18
N ASN A 162 8.00 -34.14 21.53
CA ASN A 162 6.95 -34.85 20.79
C ASN A 162 6.22 -33.95 19.77
N ARG A 163 6.68 -32.70 19.58
CA ARG A 163 6.09 -31.75 18.66
C ARG A 163 6.95 -31.58 17.42
N THR A 164 6.35 -31.12 16.33
CA THR A 164 7.06 -30.70 15.13
C THR A 164 6.93 -29.18 14.98
N GLY A 165 7.77 -28.58 14.14
CA GLY A 165 7.71 -27.16 13.80
C GLY A 165 9.06 -26.49 13.69
N THR A 166 9.04 -25.23 13.29
CA THR A 166 10.23 -24.38 13.18
C THR A 166 10.07 -23.16 14.08
N SER A 167 11.16 -22.74 14.71
CA SER A 167 11.26 -21.47 15.42
C SER A 167 12.46 -20.71 14.89
N ILE A 168 12.26 -19.49 14.42
CA ILE A 168 13.33 -18.60 13.96
C ILE A 168 13.28 -17.33 14.79
N THR A 169 14.39 -17.03 15.48
CA THR A 169 14.61 -15.77 16.17
C THR A 169 15.71 -15.01 15.45
N PHE A 170 15.44 -13.77 15.05
CA PHE A 170 16.43 -12.95 14.36
C PHE A 170 16.41 -11.50 14.84
N LYS A 171 17.58 -10.86 14.81
CA LYS A 171 17.75 -9.45 15.12
C LYS A 171 18.31 -8.75 13.88
N PRO A 172 17.62 -7.74 13.32
CA PRO A 172 18.11 -7.02 12.15
C PRO A 172 19.46 -6.35 12.41
N ASP A 173 20.27 -6.23 11.34
CA ASP A 173 21.60 -5.65 11.46
C ASP A 173 21.56 -4.13 11.36
N HIS A 174 21.99 -3.44 12.41
CA HIS A 174 22.08 -1.98 12.50
C HIS A 174 23.05 -1.34 11.46
N GLU A 175 23.94 -2.13 10.84
CA GLU A 175 24.78 -1.64 9.76
C GLU A 175 24.02 -1.51 8.42
N ILE A 176 22.81 -2.09 8.33
CA ILE A 176 22.00 -2.14 7.11
C ILE A 176 20.74 -1.31 7.22
N PHE A 177 20.05 -1.41 8.36
CA PHE A 177 18.78 -0.73 8.59
C PHE A 177 19.01 0.58 9.37
N GLU A 178 18.36 1.63 8.90
CA GLU A 178 18.42 2.97 9.53
C GLU A 178 17.58 3.00 10.81
N ASP A 179 16.48 2.25 10.84
CA ASP A 179 15.58 2.08 11.97
C ASP A 179 15.41 0.59 12.26
N LEU A 180 15.41 0.22 13.55
CA LEU A 180 15.27 -1.16 14.02
C LEU A 180 13.98 -1.38 14.79
N GLU A 181 13.17 -0.34 14.96
CA GLU A 181 11.93 -0.42 15.72
C GLU A 181 10.80 -1.01 14.87
N TYR A 182 10.25 -2.13 15.30
CA TYR A 182 9.09 -2.74 14.66
C TYR A 182 7.80 -2.04 15.08
N ASP A 183 6.97 -1.69 14.10
CA ASP A 183 5.62 -1.20 14.32
C ASP A 183 4.64 -2.37 14.44
N PHE A 184 3.97 -2.45 15.61
CA PHE A 184 3.00 -3.50 15.88
C PHE A 184 1.83 -3.47 14.90
N GLU A 185 1.33 -2.29 14.53
CA GLU A 185 0.15 -2.11 13.69
C GLU A 185 0.41 -2.56 12.24
N ILE A 186 1.64 -2.32 11.74
CA ILE A 186 2.06 -2.81 10.41
C ILE A 186 2.07 -4.34 10.39
N LEU A 187 2.65 -4.99 11.40
CA LEU A 187 2.65 -6.46 11.51
C LEU A 187 1.23 -7.00 11.72
N GLU A 188 0.45 -6.36 12.58
CA GLU A 188 -0.95 -6.72 12.85
C GLU A 188 -1.76 -6.79 11.56
N HIS A 189 -1.66 -5.79 10.71
CA HIS A 189 -2.40 -5.73 9.44
C HIS A 189 -2.09 -6.93 8.55
N ARG A 190 -0.81 -7.17 8.30
CA ARG A 190 -0.37 -8.28 7.43
C ARG A 190 -0.74 -9.64 8.00
N LEU A 191 -0.55 -9.86 9.29
CA LEU A 191 -0.87 -11.15 9.93
C LEU A 191 -2.38 -11.43 9.95
N ARG A 192 -3.20 -10.40 10.14
CA ARG A 192 -4.67 -10.49 10.03
C ARG A 192 -5.10 -10.84 8.60
N GLU A 193 -4.53 -10.19 7.59
CA GLU A 193 -4.77 -10.50 6.17
C GLU A 193 -4.46 -11.98 5.87
N LEU A 194 -3.29 -12.48 6.30
CA LEU A 194 -2.91 -13.88 6.12
C LEU A 194 -3.87 -14.84 6.82
N ALA A 195 -4.39 -14.49 8.00
CA ALA A 195 -5.37 -15.30 8.71
C ALA A 195 -6.72 -15.36 7.97
N PHE A 196 -7.15 -14.27 7.32
CA PHE A 196 -8.34 -14.27 6.46
C PHE A 196 -8.17 -15.12 5.19
N LEU A 197 -6.99 -15.06 4.56
CA LEU A 197 -6.72 -15.80 3.33
C LEU A 197 -6.58 -17.31 3.54
N ASN A 198 -6.37 -17.75 4.79
CA ASN A 198 -6.14 -19.14 5.13
C ASN A 198 -7.09 -19.59 6.25
N LYS A 199 -8.23 -20.17 5.85
CA LYS A 199 -9.27 -20.64 6.77
C LYS A 199 -8.71 -21.55 7.86
N GLY A 200 -9.07 -21.30 9.12
CA GLY A 200 -8.74 -22.16 10.27
C GLY A 200 -7.32 -21.99 10.80
N ILE A 201 -6.45 -21.18 10.17
CA ILE A 201 -5.14 -20.87 10.73
C ILE A 201 -5.27 -19.89 11.89
N SER A 202 -4.59 -20.21 13.00
CA SER A 202 -4.46 -19.32 14.15
C SER A 202 -3.10 -18.61 14.10
N ILE A 203 -3.12 -17.29 13.95
CA ILE A 203 -1.91 -16.45 13.99
C ILE A 203 -1.98 -15.57 15.24
N THR A 204 -0.93 -15.62 16.07
CA THR A 204 -0.81 -14.80 17.28
C THR A 204 0.34 -13.82 17.12
N LEU A 205 0.07 -12.52 17.28
CA LEU A 205 1.09 -11.47 17.37
C LEU A 205 1.22 -11.04 18.83
N LYS A 206 2.44 -11.07 19.38
CA LYS A 206 2.75 -10.66 20.75
C LYS A 206 3.84 -9.60 20.74
N ASP A 207 3.64 -8.51 21.46
CA ASP A 207 4.66 -7.53 21.76
C ASP A 207 5.09 -7.70 23.23
N GLU A 208 6.38 -7.92 23.48
CA GLU A 208 6.95 -8.08 24.82
C GLU A 208 7.67 -6.82 25.31
N ARG A 209 7.71 -5.76 24.52
CA ARG A 209 8.26 -4.46 24.88
C ARG A 209 7.43 -3.81 26.00
N GLU A 210 7.44 -2.51 26.16
CA GLU A 210 6.85 -1.84 27.33
C GLU A 210 5.34 -2.02 27.48
N GLU A 211 4.57 -1.99 26.38
CA GLU A 211 3.09 -2.02 26.40
C GLU A 211 2.46 -3.42 26.36
N LYS A 212 3.20 -4.50 26.45
CA LYS A 212 2.74 -5.91 26.44
C LYS A 212 1.38 -6.12 25.78
N ARG A 213 1.35 -6.20 24.47
CA ARG A 213 0.14 -6.40 23.68
C ARG A 213 0.12 -7.81 23.07
N THR A 214 -1.05 -8.44 23.03
CA THR A 214 -1.21 -9.76 22.37
C THR A 214 -2.52 -9.77 21.62
N GLU A 215 -2.45 -10.09 20.33
CA GLU A 215 -3.60 -10.22 19.45
C GLU A 215 -3.59 -11.60 18.79
N LYS A 216 -4.77 -12.17 18.62
CA LYS A 216 -4.94 -13.50 17.98
C LYS A 216 -5.96 -13.42 16.85
N TYR A 217 -5.57 -13.89 15.70
CA TYR A 217 -6.38 -13.91 14.47
C TYR A 217 -6.66 -15.35 14.06
N CYS A 218 -7.94 -15.68 13.89
CA CYS A 218 -8.40 -16.96 13.38
C CYS A 218 -9.80 -16.76 12.79
N TYR A 219 -9.96 -17.04 11.50
CA TYR A 219 -11.20 -16.77 10.77
C TYR A 219 -11.65 -18.00 9.98
N ASP A 220 -12.63 -18.71 10.51
CA ASP A 220 -13.19 -19.92 9.88
C ASP A 220 -13.95 -19.60 8.59
N GLY A 221 -14.51 -18.42 8.47
CA GLY A 221 -15.17 -17.93 7.24
C GLY A 221 -14.22 -17.51 6.13
N GLY A 222 -12.90 -17.43 6.40
CA GLY A 222 -11.90 -17.09 5.40
C GLY A 222 -12.14 -15.73 4.75
N ILE A 223 -12.09 -15.66 3.41
CA ILE A 223 -12.26 -14.41 2.67
C ILE A 223 -13.70 -13.83 2.74
N VAL A 224 -14.70 -14.62 3.09
CA VAL A 224 -16.06 -14.12 3.40
C VAL A 224 -15.99 -13.21 4.64
N SER A 225 -15.35 -13.69 5.72
CA SER A 225 -15.12 -12.87 6.91
C SER A 225 -14.21 -11.67 6.63
N PHE A 226 -13.34 -11.76 5.63
CA PHE A 226 -12.51 -10.63 5.20
C PHE A 226 -13.35 -9.52 4.58
N VAL A 227 -14.31 -9.85 3.70
CA VAL A 227 -15.25 -8.88 3.13
C VAL A 227 -16.13 -8.26 4.22
N ASP A 228 -16.64 -9.05 5.17
CA ASP A 228 -17.39 -8.53 6.33
C ASP A 228 -16.54 -7.53 7.14
N TYR A 229 -15.27 -7.87 7.38
CA TYR A 229 -14.33 -6.98 8.07
C TYR A 229 -14.13 -5.66 7.32
N LEU A 230 -13.89 -5.70 6.00
CA LEU A 230 -13.70 -4.52 5.16
C LEU A 230 -14.93 -3.62 5.09
N ASN A 231 -16.12 -4.21 5.25
CA ASN A 231 -17.39 -3.51 5.20
C ASN A 231 -17.97 -3.13 6.56
N LYS A 232 -17.32 -3.47 7.68
CA LYS A 232 -17.80 -3.17 9.05
C LYS A 232 -18.16 -1.69 9.27
N ASN A 233 -17.45 -0.78 8.60
CA ASN A 233 -17.65 0.67 8.67
C ASN A 233 -18.39 1.25 7.46
N LYS A 234 -18.94 0.41 6.58
CA LYS A 234 -19.75 0.78 5.40
C LYS A 234 -21.19 0.31 5.60
N ASP A 235 -22.11 0.81 4.80
CA ASP A 235 -23.51 0.37 4.81
C ASP A 235 -23.70 -0.63 3.67
N ALA A 236 -23.77 -1.91 4.05
CA ALA A 236 -24.00 -2.99 3.09
C ALA A 236 -25.43 -2.92 2.52
N LEU A 237 -25.58 -3.09 1.23
CA LEU A 237 -26.89 -3.08 0.55
C LEU A 237 -27.63 -4.41 0.68
N HIS A 238 -26.94 -5.47 1.08
CA HIS A 238 -27.49 -6.79 1.36
C HIS A 238 -26.68 -7.47 2.45
N ASP A 239 -27.35 -8.24 3.32
CA ASP A 239 -26.75 -8.82 4.52
C ASP A 239 -25.72 -9.92 4.20
N GLN A 240 -26.02 -10.77 3.22
CA GLN A 240 -25.20 -11.92 2.88
C GLN A 240 -24.02 -11.52 1.99
N VAL A 241 -22.80 -11.84 2.43
CA VAL A 241 -21.61 -11.82 1.53
C VAL A 241 -21.76 -12.95 0.52
N ILE A 242 -21.60 -12.63 -0.76
CA ILE A 242 -21.61 -13.57 -1.88
C ILE A 242 -20.25 -14.25 -1.90
N GLY A 243 -20.18 -15.54 -1.59
CA GLY A 243 -18.91 -16.27 -1.54
C GLY A 243 -19.00 -17.65 -2.18
N PHE A 244 -17.97 -18.03 -2.91
CA PHE A 244 -17.82 -19.37 -3.48
C PHE A 244 -16.36 -19.75 -3.72
N GLU A 245 -16.04 -21.00 -3.42
CA GLU A 245 -14.74 -21.63 -3.70
C GLU A 245 -14.94 -22.78 -4.67
N LYS A 246 -14.12 -22.82 -5.73
CA LYS A 246 -14.15 -23.89 -6.76
C LYS A 246 -12.75 -24.26 -7.19
N ILE A 247 -12.61 -25.53 -7.56
CA ILE A 247 -11.38 -26.07 -8.14
C ILE A 247 -11.63 -26.41 -9.59
N LYS A 248 -10.79 -25.90 -10.48
CA LYS A 248 -10.81 -26.22 -11.92
C LYS A 248 -9.38 -26.28 -12.44
N ASP A 249 -9.04 -27.36 -13.15
CA ASP A 249 -7.71 -27.57 -13.72
C ASP A 249 -6.57 -27.38 -12.69
N GLU A 250 -6.75 -27.96 -11.49
CA GLU A 250 -5.84 -27.86 -10.32
C GLU A 250 -5.69 -26.44 -9.73
N ILE A 251 -6.39 -25.45 -10.26
CA ILE A 251 -6.41 -24.08 -9.75
C ILE A 251 -7.60 -23.93 -8.80
N ILE A 252 -7.32 -23.52 -7.56
CA ILE A 252 -8.34 -23.15 -6.58
C ILE A 252 -8.66 -21.68 -6.77
N VAL A 253 -9.93 -21.38 -6.97
CA VAL A 253 -10.45 -20.00 -7.09
C VAL A 253 -11.43 -19.78 -5.95
N ASP A 254 -11.11 -18.85 -5.05
CA ASP A 254 -11.94 -18.44 -3.94
C ASP A 254 -12.31 -16.96 -4.10
N ILE A 255 -13.61 -16.65 -4.10
CA ILE A 255 -14.14 -15.31 -4.33
C ILE A 255 -15.16 -14.98 -3.25
N ALA A 256 -15.05 -13.78 -2.70
CA ALA A 256 -16.05 -13.19 -1.83
C ALA A 256 -16.31 -11.75 -2.23
N MET A 257 -17.58 -11.32 -2.23
CA MET A 257 -17.96 -9.97 -2.61
C MET A 257 -19.27 -9.51 -1.96
N GLN A 258 -19.41 -8.20 -1.76
CA GLN A 258 -20.61 -7.57 -1.23
C GLN A 258 -20.71 -6.13 -1.77
N TYR A 259 -21.93 -5.68 -2.02
CA TYR A 259 -22.20 -4.30 -2.42
C TYR A 259 -22.53 -3.43 -1.22
N THR A 260 -21.99 -2.22 -1.23
CA THR A 260 -22.26 -1.16 -0.23
C THR A 260 -22.89 0.05 -0.91
N ASP A 261 -23.38 0.99 -0.12
CA ASP A 261 -23.91 2.26 -0.62
C ASP A 261 -22.83 3.22 -1.13
N ASN A 262 -21.55 2.96 -0.85
CA ASN A 262 -20.41 3.76 -1.29
C ASN A 262 -20.30 3.83 -2.83
N TYR A 263 -19.46 4.76 -3.30
CA TYR A 263 -19.26 5.03 -4.74
C TYR A 263 -17.93 4.47 -5.27
N SER A 264 -17.00 4.09 -4.40
CA SER A 264 -15.70 3.53 -4.76
C SER A 264 -15.77 2.01 -4.95
N GLU A 265 -14.92 1.46 -5.82
CA GLU A 265 -14.65 0.01 -5.88
C GLU A 265 -13.46 -0.34 -4.99
N ASN A 266 -13.60 -1.42 -4.21
CA ASN A 266 -12.57 -1.96 -3.35
C ASN A 266 -12.36 -3.44 -3.69
N ILE A 267 -11.49 -3.69 -4.64
CA ILE A 267 -11.22 -5.05 -5.15
C ILE A 267 -9.77 -5.39 -4.88
N TYR A 268 -9.55 -6.45 -4.10
CA TYR A 268 -8.24 -6.96 -3.74
C TYR A 268 -8.03 -8.35 -4.33
N ALA A 269 -6.89 -8.54 -4.97
CA ALA A 269 -6.60 -9.75 -5.70
C ALA A 269 -5.32 -10.41 -5.17
N PHE A 270 -5.38 -11.72 -4.94
CA PHE A 270 -4.32 -12.50 -4.34
C PHE A 270 -3.99 -13.71 -5.21
N ALA A 271 -2.70 -14.02 -5.31
CA ALA A 271 -2.21 -15.26 -5.90
C ALA A 271 -1.25 -15.93 -4.91
N ASN A 272 -1.57 -17.15 -4.46
CA ASN A 272 -0.82 -17.87 -3.42
C ASN A 272 -0.55 -17.01 -2.18
N ASN A 273 -1.58 -16.31 -1.68
CA ASN A 273 -1.55 -15.37 -0.54
C ASN A 273 -0.72 -14.10 -0.75
N ILE A 274 -0.20 -13.87 -1.95
CA ILE A 274 0.52 -12.64 -2.31
C ILE A 274 -0.48 -11.63 -2.86
N ASN A 275 -0.50 -10.44 -2.31
CA ASN A 275 -1.32 -9.33 -2.81
C ASN A 275 -0.76 -8.82 -4.14
N THR A 276 -1.53 -9.01 -5.21
CA THR A 276 -1.18 -8.54 -6.55
C THR A 276 -1.72 -7.13 -6.76
N THR A 277 -1.02 -6.14 -6.26
CA THR A 277 -1.49 -4.73 -6.24
C THR A 277 -1.76 -4.15 -7.62
N GLU A 278 -1.07 -4.63 -8.66
CA GLU A 278 -1.32 -4.29 -10.06
C GLU A 278 -2.31 -5.26 -10.74
N GLY A 279 -2.89 -6.19 -9.98
CA GLY A 279 -3.86 -7.16 -10.46
C GLY A 279 -3.24 -8.30 -11.26
N GLY A 280 -3.75 -8.53 -12.46
CA GLY A 280 -3.31 -9.62 -13.33
C GLY A 280 -4.47 -10.38 -13.96
N THR A 281 -4.19 -11.55 -14.49
CA THR A 281 -5.13 -12.36 -15.26
C THR A 281 -6.36 -12.79 -14.47
N HIS A 282 -6.22 -13.13 -13.17
CA HIS A 282 -7.32 -13.50 -12.27
C HIS A 282 -8.28 -12.33 -12.02
N LEU A 283 -7.74 -11.13 -11.74
CA LEU A 283 -8.54 -9.92 -11.56
C LEU A 283 -9.28 -9.55 -12.85
N ASN A 284 -8.58 -9.61 -13.99
CA ASN A 284 -9.18 -9.33 -15.30
C ASN A 284 -10.30 -10.33 -15.65
N GLY A 285 -10.10 -11.61 -15.32
CA GLY A 285 -11.13 -12.65 -15.46
C GLY A 285 -12.37 -12.33 -14.61
N PHE A 286 -12.17 -11.98 -13.34
CA PHE A 286 -13.26 -11.59 -12.45
C PHE A 286 -14.03 -10.37 -12.98
N LYS A 287 -13.35 -9.27 -13.30
CA LYS A 287 -13.97 -8.03 -13.80
C LYS A 287 -14.78 -8.26 -15.08
N SER A 288 -14.26 -9.06 -16.00
CA SER A 288 -14.94 -9.41 -17.24
C SER A 288 -16.20 -10.24 -17.01
N ALA A 289 -16.09 -11.28 -16.18
CA ALA A 289 -17.20 -12.17 -15.86
C ALA A 289 -18.31 -11.45 -15.09
N LEU A 290 -17.96 -10.65 -14.07
CA LEU A 290 -18.90 -9.86 -13.29
C LEU A 290 -19.76 -8.98 -14.20
N THR A 291 -19.12 -8.23 -15.10
CA THR A 291 -19.80 -7.34 -16.04
C THR A 291 -20.71 -8.10 -17.00
N ARG A 292 -20.26 -9.23 -17.50
CA ARG A 292 -21.04 -10.09 -18.42
C ARG A 292 -22.26 -10.67 -17.72
N THR A 293 -22.07 -11.25 -16.53
CA THR A 293 -23.15 -11.91 -15.75
C THR A 293 -24.25 -10.93 -15.40
N ILE A 294 -23.91 -9.74 -14.89
CA ILE A 294 -24.90 -8.72 -14.53
C ILE A 294 -25.68 -8.25 -15.77
N ASN A 295 -25.02 -7.99 -16.88
CA ASN A 295 -25.70 -7.60 -18.13
C ASN A 295 -26.61 -8.71 -18.67
N THR A 296 -26.18 -9.96 -18.62
CA THR A 296 -26.97 -11.10 -19.07
C THR A 296 -28.23 -11.26 -18.23
N TYR A 297 -28.09 -11.21 -16.91
CA TYR A 297 -29.20 -11.30 -15.96
C TYR A 297 -30.18 -10.12 -16.12
N ALA A 298 -29.64 -8.88 -16.19
CA ALA A 298 -30.44 -7.67 -16.33
C ALA A 298 -31.30 -7.67 -17.60
N LYS A 299 -30.79 -8.20 -18.73
CA LYS A 299 -31.54 -8.35 -19.98
C LYS A 299 -32.57 -9.46 -19.89
N LYS A 300 -32.24 -10.62 -19.32
CA LYS A 300 -33.16 -11.76 -19.16
C LYS A 300 -34.39 -11.38 -18.35
N TYR A 301 -34.20 -10.61 -17.28
CA TYR A 301 -35.29 -10.19 -16.39
C TYR A 301 -35.85 -8.80 -16.67
N ASN A 302 -35.56 -8.23 -17.87
CA ASN A 302 -36.09 -6.94 -18.35
C ASN A 302 -35.73 -5.70 -17.49
N TYR A 303 -34.68 -5.73 -16.70
CA TYR A 303 -34.11 -4.52 -16.08
C TYR A 303 -33.43 -3.61 -17.12
N LEU A 304 -32.90 -4.22 -18.18
CA LEU A 304 -32.41 -3.56 -19.39
C LEU A 304 -33.21 -4.09 -20.60
N LYS A 305 -33.65 -3.20 -21.48
CA LYS A 305 -34.25 -3.60 -22.76
C LYS A 305 -33.17 -4.14 -23.69
N ALA A 306 -33.56 -4.98 -24.66
CA ALA A 306 -32.62 -5.52 -25.65
C ALA A 306 -31.91 -4.41 -26.46
N SER A 307 -32.58 -3.26 -26.65
CA SER A 307 -32.06 -2.07 -27.32
C SER A 307 -31.13 -1.20 -26.47
N ASP A 308 -31.16 -1.37 -25.15
CA ASP A 308 -30.38 -0.53 -24.26
C ASP A 308 -28.89 -0.90 -24.31
N LYS A 309 -28.03 0.11 -24.11
CA LYS A 309 -26.60 -0.13 -23.99
C LYS A 309 -26.32 -0.97 -22.75
N ASN A 310 -25.35 -1.89 -22.86
CA ASN A 310 -24.85 -2.63 -21.72
C ASN A 310 -24.28 -1.69 -20.65
N LEU A 311 -24.42 -2.10 -19.38
CA LEU A 311 -23.70 -1.51 -18.28
C LEU A 311 -22.21 -1.74 -18.49
N SER A 312 -21.40 -0.74 -18.21
CA SER A 312 -19.95 -0.84 -18.27
C SER A 312 -19.39 -1.53 -17.03
N GLY A 313 -18.10 -1.86 -17.07
CA GLY A 313 -17.40 -2.39 -15.91
C GLY A 313 -17.47 -1.48 -14.70
N GLU A 314 -17.29 -0.16 -14.85
CA GLU A 314 -17.42 0.80 -13.74
C GLU A 314 -18.81 0.82 -13.13
N ASP A 315 -19.86 0.79 -13.98
CA ASP A 315 -21.24 0.81 -13.46
C ASP A 315 -21.53 -0.37 -12.53
N VAL A 316 -21.03 -1.57 -12.90
CA VAL A 316 -21.28 -2.79 -12.13
C VAL A 316 -20.36 -2.93 -10.91
N ARG A 317 -19.28 -2.18 -10.84
CA ARG A 317 -18.33 -2.24 -9.71
C ARG A 317 -18.49 -1.08 -8.72
N GLU A 318 -19.35 -0.10 -8.98
CA GLU A 318 -19.61 0.97 -8.02
C GLU A 318 -20.16 0.41 -6.70
N GLY A 319 -19.48 0.72 -5.59
CA GLY A 319 -19.82 0.24 -4.25
C GLY A 319 -19.47 -1.21 -3.97
N LEU A 320 -18.74 -1.88 -4.87
CA LEU A 320 -18.33 -3.26 -4.71
C LEU A 320 -17.11 -3.38 -3.81
N THR A 321 -17.19 -4.21 -2.76
CA THR A 321 -16.04 -4.78 -2.06
C THR A 321 -15.89 -6.23 -2.47
N ALA A 322 -14.71 -6.64 -2.98
CA ALA A 322 -14.46 -8.01 -3.41
C ALA A 322 -13.03 -8.47 -3.10
N ILE A 323 -12.90 -9.73 -2.74
CA ILE A 323 -11.63 -10.45 -2.59
C ILE A 323 -11.61 -11.57 -3.64
N ILE A 324 -10.53 -11.62 -4.41
CA ILE A 324 -10.25 -12.67 -5.38
C ILE A 324 -8.97 -13.37 -4.96
N SER A 325 -9.03 -14.63 -4.56
CA SER A 325 -7.87 -15.42 -4.20
C SER A 325 -7.75 -16.62 -5.14
N VAL A 326 -6.58 -16.77 -5.77
CA VAL A 326 -6.25 -17.94 -6.57
C VAL A 326 -5.06 -18.67 -5.98
N LYS A 327 -5.12 -20.01 -5.95
CA LYS A 327 -4.00 -20.88 -5.55
C LYS A 327 -3.61 -21.73 -6.75
N ILE A 328 -2.37 -21.59 -7.19
CA ILE A 328 -1.83 -22.20 -8.41
C ILE A 328 -0.45 -22.82 -8.12
N THR A 329 -0.14 -23.90 -8.81
CA THR A 329 1.10 -24.66 -8.59
C THR A 329 2.34 -23.89 -9.07
N ASP A 330 2.25 -23.23 -10.22
CA ASP A 330 3.35 -22.48 -10.84
C ASP A 330 2.93 -21.06 -11.19
N PRO A 331 2.89 -20.13 -10.22
CA PRO A 331 2.51 -18.75 -10.49
C PRO A 331 3.62 -17.99 -11.22
N GLN A 332 3.24 -17.35 -12.32
CA GLN A 332 4.11 -16.48 -13.10
C GLN A 332 3.76 -15.03 -12.79
N PHE A 333 4.69 -14.31 -12.18
CA PHE A 333 4.51 -12.89 -11.87
C PHE A 333 5.31 -12.01 -12.82
N GLU A 334 4.78 -10.84 -13.13
CA GLU A 334 5.54 -9.79 -13.80
C GLU A 334 6.45 -9.11 -12.75
N GLY A 335 7.77 -9.31 -12.86
CA GLY A 335 8.77 -8.69 -12.00
C GLY A 335 9.00 -9.36 -10.64
N GLN A 336 10.07 -8.94 -9.97
CA GLN A 336 10.53 -9.47 -8.67
C GLN A 336 9.56 -9.17 -7.52
N THR A 337 8.84 -8.05 -7.60
CA THR A 337 7.92 -7.58 -6.55
C THR A 337 6.58 -8.33 -6.52
N LYS A 338 6.34 -9.23 -7.49
CA LYS A 338 5.15 -10.09 -7.58
C LYS A 338 3.82 -9.32 -7.60
N THR A 339 3.82 -8.10 -8.10
CA THR A 339 2.66 -7.19 -8.08
C THR A 339 1.57 -7.55 -9.06
N LYS A 340 1.87 -8.36 -10.09
CA LYS A 340 0.93 -8.71 -11.15
C LYS A 340 1.06 -10.17 -11.59
N LEU A 341 -0.07 -10.89 -11.63
CA LEU A 341 -0.11 -12.27 -12.10
C LEU A 341 -0.21 -12.35 -13.62
N GLY A 342 0.70 -13.12 -14.25
CA GLY A 342 0.83 -13.26 -15.70
C GLY A 342 0.19 -14.51 -16.32
N ASN A 343 -0.09 -15.56 -15.53
CA ASN A 343 -0.64 -16.83 -16.01
C ASN A 343 -1.89 -16.66 -16.90
N THR A 344 -1.78 -16.88 -18.21
CA THR A 344 -2.85 -16.58 -19.17
C THR A 344 -4.09 -17.47 -19.02
N GLU A 345 -3.90 -18.74 -18.64
CA GLU A 345 -4.95 -19.73 -18.42
C GLU A 345 -5.88 -19.37 -17.26
N VAL A 346 -5.36 -18.70 -16.24
CA VAL A 346 -6.11 -18.31 -15.03
C VAL A 346 -7.28 -17.39 -15.37
N LYS A 347 -7.14 -16.51 -16.38
CA LYS A 347 -8.20 -15.61 -16.79
C LYS A 347 -9.47 -16.36 -17.18
N GLY A 348 -9.35 -17.34 -18.07
CA GLY A 348 -10.48 -18.11 -18.57
C GLY A 348 -11.13 -18.98 -17.50
N ILE A 349 -10.31 -19.55 -16.59
CA ILE A 349 -10.78 -20.36 -15.46
C ILE A 349 -11.62 -19.50 -14.51
N VAL A 350 -11.10 -18.35 -14.07
CA VAL A 350 -11.82 -17.41 -13.21
C VAL A 350 -13.11 -16.91 -13.90
N GLU A 351 -13.04 -16.54 -15.20
CA GLU A 351 -14.24 -16.12 -15.95
C GLU A 351 -15.33 -17.20 -15.93
N SER A 352 -14.99 -18.46 -16.17
CA SER A 352 -15.96 -19.56 -16.15
C SER A 352 -16.59 -19.74 -14.77
N ILE A 353 -15.75 -19.82 -13.72
CA ILE A 353 -16.21 -20.06 -12.35
C ILE A 353 -17.12 -18.92 -11.88
N VAL A 354 -16.75 -17.66 -12.15
CA VAL A 354 -17.56 -16.50 -11.76
C VAL A 354 -18.88 -16.47 -12.54
N ASN A 355 -18.86 -16.67 -13.85
CA ASN A 355 -20.09 -16.70 -14.65
C ASN A 355 -21.09 -17.74 -14.10
N ASP A 356 -20.63 -18.96 -13.89
CA ASP A 356 -21.51 -20.07 -13.49
C ASP A 356 -22.05 -19.87 -12.05
N ASN A 357 -21.18 -19.60 -11.09
CA ASN A 357 -21.59 -19.55 -9.69
C ASN A 357 -22.27 -18.22 -9.32
N PHE A 358 -21.83 -17.09 -9.86
CA PHE A 358 -22.48 -15.82 -9.59
C PHE A 358 -23.84 -15.72 -10.29
N TYR A 359 -23.97 -16.26 -11.51
CA TYR A 359 -25.26 -16.33 -12.18
C TYR A 359 -26.26 -17.20 -11.40
N ALA A 360 -25.83 -18.39 -10.94
CA ALA A 360 -26.65 -19.24 -10.09
C ALA A 360 -27.09 -18.53 -8.81
N PHE A 361 -26.15 -17.83 -8.15
CA PHE A 361 -26.48 -17.04 -6.94
C PHE A 361 -27.56 -15.99 -7.22
N LEU A 362 -27.47 -15.26 -8.33
CA LEU A 362 -28.47 -14.24 -8.69
C LEU A 362 -29.86 -14.87 -8.96
N GLU A 363 -29.91 -16.05 -9.57
CA GLU A 363 -31.16 -16.80 -9.78
C GLU A 363 -31.78 -17.28 -8.45
N GLU A 364 -30.96 -17.73 -7.52
CA GLU A 364 -31.39 -18.21 -6.20
C GLU A 364 -31.78 -17.05 -5.28
N ASN A 365 -31.23 -15.84 -5.50
CA ASN A 365 -31.42 -14.66 -4.64
C ASN A 365 -31.95 -13.44 -5.43
N PRO A 366 -33.20 -13.47 -5.96
CA PRO A 366 -33.72 -12.39 -6.81
C PRO A 366 -33.77 -11.01 -6.16
N SER A 367 -33.96 -10.95 -4.82
CA SER A 367 -33.96 -9.71 -4.04
C SER A 367 -32.59 -9.03 -4.07
N VAL A 368 -31.51 -9.81 -3.85
CA VAL A 368 -30.12 -9.31 -3.93
C VAL A 368 -29.78 -8.93 -5.37
N ALA A 369 -30.18 -9.77 -6.35
CA ALA A 369 -29.98 -9.47 -7.76
C ALA A 369 -30.59 -8.12 -8.16
N LYS A 370 -31.82 -7.84 -7.70
CA LYS A 370 -32.48 -6.55 -7.93
C LYS A 370 -31.66 -5.39 -7.35
N ILE A 371 -31.22 -5.49 -6.11
CA ILE A 371 -30.42 -4.45 -5.43
C ILE A 371 -29.13 -4.15 -6.23
N VAL A 372 -28.40 -5.20 -6.59
CA VAL A 372 -27.13 -5.09 -7.36
C VAL A 372 -27.36 -4.40 -8.72
N ILE A 373 -28.42 -4.80 -9.44
CA ILE A 373 -28.72 -4.21 -10.73
C ILE A 373 -29.20 -2.77 -10.60
N GLU A 374 -30.04 -2.44 -9.62
CA GLU A 374 -30.50 -1.07 -9.38
C GLU A 374 -29.35 -0.13 -9.00
N LYS A 375 -28.36 -0.62 -8.21
CA LYS A 375 -27.12 0.11 -7.92
C LYS A 375 -26.35 0.40 -9.20
N ALA A 376 -26.12 -0.61 -10.04
CA ALA A 376 -25.40 -0.47 -11.31
C ALA A 376 -26.11 0.46 -12.31
N LEU A 377 -27.44 0.38 -12.40
CA LEU A 377 -28.25 1.29 -13.23
C LEU A 377 -28.17 2.74 -12.75
N THR A 378 -28.14 2.93 -11.43
CA THR A 378 -27.99 4.26 -10.83
C THR A 378 -26.61 4.83 -11.10
N ALA A 379 -25.57 4.03 -10.99
CA ALA A 379 -24.19 4.40 -11.37
C ALA A 379 -24.09 4.79 -12.85
N ALA A 380 -24.68 3.99 -13.74
CA ALA A 380 -24.71 4.27 -15.18
C ALA A 380 -25.38 5.63 -15.52
N ARG A 381 -26.51 5.91 -14.87
CA ARG A 381 -27.22 7.20 -15.04
C ARG A 381 -26.36 8.38 -14.56
N ALA A 382 -25.73 8.25 -13.41
CA ALA A 382 -24.86 9.27 -12.85
C ALA A 382 -23.65 9.55 -13.76
N ARG A 383 -22.99 8.49 -14.25
CA ARG A 383 -21.87 8.59 -15.16
C ARG A 383 -22.28 9.22 -16.50
N GLN A 384 -23.44 8.84 -17.05
CA GLN A 384 -23.94 9.47 -18.26
C GLN A 384 -24.24 10.95 -18.09
N ALA A 385 -24.79 11.37 -16.93
CA ALA A 385 -25.01 12.76 -16.60
C ALA A 385 -23.68 13.53 -16.48
N ALA A 386 -22.70 12.93 -15.80
CA ALA A 386 -21.36 13.48 -15.67
C ALA A 386 -20.67 13.66 -17.04
N ARG A 387 -20.78 12.68 -17.93
CA ARG A 387 -20.24 12.75 -19.30
C ARG A 387 -20.89 13.88 -20.11
N LYS A 388 -22.22 14.01 -20.06
CA LYS A 388 -22.92 15.11 -20.72
C LYS A 388 -22.47 16.47 -20.21
N ALA A 389 -22.30 16.61 -18.90
CA ALA A 389 -21.81 17.86 -18.28
C ALA A 389 -20.39 18.20 -18.79
N ARG A 390 -19.49 17.20 -18.88
CA ARG A 390 -18.13 17.38 -19.44
C ARG A 390 -18.18 17.80 -20.93
N GLU A 391 -18.99 17.14 -21.75
CA GLU A 391 -19.13 17.48 -23.18
C GLU A 391 -19.65 18.90 -23.39
N LEU A 392 -20.61 19.33 -22.58
CA LEU A 392 -21.13 20.72 -22.62
C LEU A 392 -20.06 21.74 -22.23
N THR A 393 -19.26 21.43 -21.20
CA THR A 393 -18.13 22.27 -20.77
C THR A 393 -17.05 22.31 -21.86
N ARG A 394 -16.70 21.16 -22.44
CA ARG A 394 -15.72 21.07 -23.53
C ARG A 394 -16.17 21.82 -24.79
N ARG A 395 -17.45 21.74 -25.16
CA ARG A 395 -17.99 22.51 -26.30
C ARG A 395 -17.94 24.03 -26.05
N LYS A 396 -18.15 24.48 -24.80
CA LYS A 396 -17.96 25.90 -24.44
C LYS A 396 -16.49 26.32 -24.49
N SER A 397 -15.55 25.42 -24.11
CA SER A 397 -14.11 25.72 -24.12
C SER A 397 -13.45 25.57 -25.50
N VAL A 398 -14.07 24.85 -26.45
CA VAL A 398 -13.57 24.78 -27.84
C VAL A 398 -13.86 26.09 -28.61
N LEU A 399 -14.84 26.87 -28.14
CA LEU A 399 -15.08 28.27 -28.64
C LEU A 399 -14.17 29.29 -27.94
N ASP A 400 -13.70 28.99 -26.71
CA ASP A 400 -12.69 29.76 -25.98
C ASP A 400 -11.42 28.88 -25.90
N ASN A 401 -10.48 29.06 -26.82
CA ASN A 401 -9.17 28.37 -26.88
C ASN A 401 -8.73 27.72 -25.57
N THR A 402 -8.65 26.37 -25.53
CA THR A 402 -7.98 25.52 -24.50
C THR A 402 -7.53 26.26 -23.21
N ALA A 403 -8.47 26.93 -22.55
CA ALA A 403 -8.10 27.74 -21.41
C ALA A 403 -7.88 26.85 -20.19
N LEU A 404 -6.64 26.80 -19.75
CA LEU A 404 -6.27 26.37 -18.41
C LEU A 404 -7.12 27.13 -17.37
N PRO A 405 -7.35 26.57 -16.17
CA PRO A 405 -8.13 27.26 -15.14
C PRO A 405 -7.61 28.67 -14.93
N GLY A 406 -8.49 29.69 -14.96
CA GLY A 406 -8.09 31.11 -14.90
C GLY A 406 -7.30 31.48 -13.64
N LYS A 407 -7.26 30.61 -12.64
CA LYS A 407 -6.46 30.77 -11.42
C LYS A 407 -5.08 30.12 -11.49
N LEU A 408 -4.84 29.21 -12.43
CA LEU A 408 -3.56 28.54 -12.60
C LEU A 408 -2.53 29.55 -13.12
N ALA A 409 -1.48 29.77 -12.36
CA ALA A 409 -0.26 30.39 -12.86
C ALA A 409 0.67 29.29 -13.36
N ASP A 410 0.58 28.94 -14.65
CA ASP A 410 1.34 27.85 -15.25
C ASP A 410 2.83 28.16 -15.36
N CYS A 411 3.67 27.12 -15.50
CA CYS A 411 5.10 27.25 -15.78
C CYS A 411 5.36 27.29 -17.30
N ARG A 412 6.59 27.69 -17.68
CA ARG A 412 7.01 27.78 -19.08
C ARG A 412 7.50 26.45 -19.63
N GLU A 413 8.05 25.59 -18.74
CA GLU A 413 8.53 24.25 -19.10
C GLU A 413 7.38 23.39 -19.60
N LYS A 414 7.65 22.54 -20.59
CA LYS A 414 6.68 21.63 -21.19
C LYS A 414 7.00 20.16 -20.93
N ASP A 415 8.23 19.88 -20.50
CA ASP A 415 8.59 18.53 -20.05
C ASP A 415 8.00 18.28 -18.65
N PRO A 416 7.06 17.32 -18.52
CA PRO A 416 6.46 17.00 -17.22
C PRO A 416 7.47 16.59 -16.15
N ALA A 417 8.58 15.95 -16.56
CA ALA A 417 9.62 15.51 -15.64
C ALA A 417 10.38 16.67 -14.99
N LEU A 418 10.41 17.82 -15.66
CA LEU A 418 11.07 19.05 -15.19
C LEU A 418 10.08 20.07 -14.63
N SER A 419 8.77 19.75 -14.66
CA SER A 419 7.69 20.66 -14.26
C SER A 419 7.07 20.21 -12.95
N GLU A 420 6.72 21.18 -12.10
CA GLU A 420 6.04 20.94 -10.84
C GLU A 420 4.90 21.91 -10.60
N ILE A 421 3.86 21.47 -9.90
CA ILE A 421 2.71 22.29 -9.54
C ILE A 421 2.50 22.29 -8.03
N TYR A 422 2.34 23.49 -7.46
CA TYR A 422 1.95 23.67 -6.07
C TYR A 422 0.43 23.90 -5.98
N ILE A 423 -0.23 23.09 -5.17
CA ILE A 423 -1.61 23.26 -4.76
C ILE A 423 -1.56 24.05 -3.45
N VAL A 424 -1.95 25.32 -3.49
CA VAL A 424 -1.75 26.27 -2.38
C VAL A 424 -3.08 26.61 -1.73
N GLU A 425 -3.14 26.56 -0.40
CA GLU A 425 -4.30 26.96 0.36
C GLU A 425 -4.47 28.50 0.35
N GLY A 426 -5.64 28.95 -0.12
CA GLY A 426 -6.04 30.35 -0.10
C GLY A 426 -5.42 31.23 -1.19
N ASP A 427 -6.08 32.34 -1.44
CA ASP A 427 -5.62 33.32 -2.44
C ASP A 427 -4.42 34.16 -1.93
N SER A 428 -4.27 34.36 -0.60
CA SER A 428 -3.17 35.12 0.01
C SER A 428 -1.84 34.38 -0.17
N ALA A 429 -1.75 33.14 0.35
CA ALA A 429 -0.54 32.30 0.19
C ALA A 429 -0.28 32.00 -1.30
N GLY A 430 -1.34 31.80 -2.09
CA GLY A 430 -1.24 31.68 -3.55
C GLY A 430 -0.63 32.91 -4.22
N GLY A 431 -0.88 34.11 -3.70
CA GLY A 431 -0.26 35.35 -4.15
C GLY A 431 1.24 35.41 -3.88
N SER A 432 1.65 35.12 -2.64
CA SER A 432 3.06 35.02 -2.24
C SER A 432 3.80 33.96 -3.05
N ALA A 433 3.20 32.77 -3.21
CA ALA A 433 3.78 31.68 -4.00
C ALA A 433 3.96 32.06 -5.49
N LYS A 434 2.99 32.74 -6.09
CA LYS A 434 3.10 33.24 -7.48
C LYS A 434 4.24 34.23 -7.67
N GLN A 435 4.52 35.05 -6.67
CA GLN A 435 5.59 36.04 -6.72
C GLN A 435 6.95 35.39 -6.44
N GLY A 436 7.02 34.44 -5.50
CA GLY A 436 8.27 33.81 -5.08
C GLY A 436 8.77 32.67 -5.99
N ARG A 437 7.89 32.05 -6.80
CA ARG A 437 8.20 30.87 -7.61
C ARG A 437 9.24 31.09 -8.70
N ASP A 438 9.87 30.02 -9.16
CA ASP A 438 10.51 30.00 -10.48
C ASP A 438 9.46 29.80 -11.59
N PRO A 439 9.12 30.85 -12.38
CA PRO A 439 8.14 30.73 -13.45
C PRO A 439 8.55 29.80 -14.59
N LYS A 440 9.80 29.33 -14.62
CA LYS A 440 10.27 28.40 -15.63
C LYS A 440 9.68 27.00 -15.38
N THR A 441 9.79 26.49 -14.16
CA THR A 441 9.50 25.11 -13.83
C THR A 441 8.32 24.93 -12.85
N GLN A 442 7.91 26.00 -12.13
CA GLN A 442 6.91 25.92 -11.07
C GLN A 442 5.59 26.57 -11.48
N ALA A 443 4.51 25.80 -11.38
CA ALA A 443 3.14 26.26 -11.53
C ALA A 443 2.46 26.40 -10.15
N ILE A 444 1.50 27.34 -10.02
CA ILE A 444 0.73 27.58 -8.78
C ILE A 444 -0.76 27.50 -9.08
N LEU A 445 -1.45 26.64 -8.33
CA LEU A 445 -2.91 26.52 -8.33
C LEU A 445 -3.45 26.84 -6.93
N PRO A 446 -3.96 28.05 -6.66
CA PRO A 446 -4.57 28.38 -5.39
C PRO A 446 -5.95 27.72 -5.27
N LEU A 447 -6.23 27.15 -4.10
CA LEU A 447 -7.54 26.61 -3.73
C LEU A 447 -8.31 27.62 -2.90
N ARG A 448 -9.63 27.73 -3.13
CA ARG A 448 -10.53 28.53 -2.30
C ARG A 448 -11.21 27.66 -1.26
N GLY A 449 -10.67 27.65 -0.06
CA GLY A 449 -11.24 26.93 1.07
C GLY A 449 -11.21 25.40 0.92
N LYS A 450 -11.99 24.72 1.74
CA LYS A 450 -12.06 23.26 1.78
C LYS A 450 -12.67 22.71 0.49
N ILE A 451 -12.02 21.72 -0.10
CA ILE A 451 -12.57 21.01 -1.27
C ILE A 451 -13.69 20.05 -0.86
N LEU A 452 -14.49 19.64 -1.84
CA LEU A 452 -15.54 18.65 -1.61
C LEU A 452 -14.92 17.34 -1.08
N ASN A 453 -15.50 16.80 0.00
CA ASN A 453 -15.15 15.45 0.46
C ASN A 453 -15.68 14.42 -0.54
N VAL A 454 -14.77 13.86 -1.32
CA VAL A 454 -15.11 12.92 -2.41
C VAL A 454 -15.50 11.53 -1.89
N GLU A 455 -15.17 11.19 -0.64
CA GLU A 455 -15.61 9.95 -0.01
C GLU A 455 -17.15 9.89 0.11
N LYS A 456 -17.80 11.04 0.29
CA LYS A 456 -19.25 11.19 0.50
C LYS A 456 -20.01 11.68 -0.74
N ALA A 457 -19.36 11.78 -1.88
CA ALA A 457 -19.95 12.41 -3.04
C ALA A 457 -19.89 11.51 -4.28
N ARG A 458 -21.00 11.51 -5.02
CA ARG A 458 -21.07 10.82 -6.31
C ARG A 458 -20.24 11.55 -7.37
N LEU A 459 -19.77 10.81 -8.35
CA LEU A 459 -18.89 11.31 -9.42
C LEU A 459 -19.47 12.52 -10.18
N ASP A 460 -20.78 12.52 -10.45
CA ASP A 460 -21.45 13.65 -11.11
C ASP A 460 -21.35 14.95 -10.29
N ARG A 461 -21.51 14.88 -8.97
CA ARG A 461 -21.34 16.02 -8.06
C ARG A 461 -19.89 16.47 -7.98
N ILE A 462 -18.96 15.51 -7.90
CA ILE A 462 -17.51 15.77 -7.86
C ILE A 462 -17.09 16.57 -9.10
N LEU A 463 -17.51 16.13 -10.30
CA LEU A 463 -17.17 16.77 -11.57
C LEU A 463 -17.89 18.11 -11.80
N ASN A 464 -18.98 18.39 -11.08
CA ASN A 464 -19.64 19.69 -11.12
C ASN A 464 -18.95 20.73 -10.21
N THR A 465 -18.04 20.31 -9.32
CA THR A 465 -17.31 21.22 -8.42
C THR A 465 -16.19 21.92 -9.18
N GLU A 466 -16.20 23.26 -9.19
CA GLU A 466 -15.23 24.08 -9.95
C GLU A 466 -13.78 23.80 -9.54
N THR A 467 -13.52 23.69 -8.24
CA THR A 467 -12.18 23.43 -7.71
C THR A 467 -11.62 22.10 -8.20
N ILE A 468 -12.43 21.02 -8.16
CA ILE A 468 -12.00 19.68 -8.62
C ILE A 468 -11.80 19.69 -10.13
N ARG A 469 -12.69 20.31 -10.91
CA ARG A 469 -12.50 20.46 -12.35
C ARG A 469 -11.21 21.19 -12.70
N SER A 470 -10.91 22.26 -11.93
CA SER A 470 -9.67 23.01 -12.11
C SER A 470 -8.44 22.15 -11.87
N MET A 471 -8.44 21.31 -10.83
CA MET A 471 -7.36 20.35 -10.56
C MET A 471 -7.22 19.31 -11.67
N ILE A 472 -8.32 18.66 -12.09
CA ILE A 472 -8.30 17.66 -13.18
C ILE A 472 -7.74 18.28 -14.46
N THR A 473 -8.17 19.50 -14.80
CA THR A 473 -7.69 20.21 -16.01
C THR A 473 -6.22 20.60 -15.88
N ALA A 474 -5.79 21.06 -14.69
CA ALA A 474 -4.39 21.45 -14.45
C ALA A 474 -3.45 20.26 -14.56
N PHE A 475 -3.81 19.11 -13.97
CA PHE A 475 -2.95 17.91 -13.99
C PHE A 475 -2.91 17.22 -15.37
N GLY A 476 -3.99 17.31 -16.14
CA GLY A 476 -4.06 16.76 -17.51
C GLY A 476 -4.23 15.24 -17.60
N SER A 477 -4.10 14.51 -16.50
CA SER A 477 -4.11 13.04 -16.47
C SER A 477 -5.51 12.40 -16.55
N GLY A 478 -6.59 13.20 -16.59
CA GLY A 478 -7.94 12.65 -16.55
C GLY A 478 -8.33 12.13 -15.15
N ILE A 479 -9.42 11.36 -15.07
CA ILE A 479 -9.97 10.81 -13.82
C ILE A 479 -10.79 9.54 -14.13
N GLY A 480 -10.75 8.54 -13.27
CA GLY A 480 -11.46 7.27 -13.43
C GLY A 480 -10.97 6.51 -14.66
N ASP A 481 -11.88 6.02 -15.54
CA ASP A 481 -11.53 5.31 -16.77
C ASP A 481 -10.74 6.16 -17.78
N ASP A 482 -10.89 7.50 -17.72
CA ASP A 482 -10.14 8.42 -18.59
C ASP A 482 -8.76 8.77 -17.99
N PHE A 483 -8.38 8.16 -16.84
CA PHE A 483 -7.09 8.42 -16.21
C PHE A 483 -5.96 7.81 -17.04
N ASP A 484 -5.05 8.69 -17.47
CA ASP A 484 -3.84 8.33 -18.21
C ASP A 484 -2.63 9.03 -17.57
N ARG A 485 -1.79 8.24 -16.91
CA ARG A 485 -0.57 8.73 -16.26
C ARG A 485 0.41 9.39 -17.23
N SER A 486 0.45 8.91 -18.48
CA SER A 486 1.34 9.45 -19.49
C SER A 486 0.98 10.86 -19.95
N SER A 487 -0.27 11.26 -19.70
CA SER A 487 -0.79 12.60 -19.99
C SER A 487 -0.62 13.59 -18.84
N ALA A 488 0.00 13.17 -17.71
CA ALA A 488 0.27 14.05 -16.58
C ALA A 488 1.19 15.20 -16.98
N ARG A 489 0.78 16.44 -16.70
CA ARG A 489 1.52 17.64 -17.07
C ARG A 489 2.65 17.99 -16.10
N TYR A 490 2.64 17.41 -14.91
CA TYR A 490 3.64 17.65 -13.86
C TYR A 490 3.98 16.31 -13.18
N HIS A 491 5.26 16.00 -13.08
CA HIS A 491 5.73 14.82 -12.33
C HIS A 491 6.02 15.14 -10.85
N LYS A 492 5.73 16.39 -10.41
CA LYS A 492 5.68 16.75 -9.00
C LYS A 492 4.43 17.59 -8.75
N ILE A 493 3.51 17.02 -7.99
CA ILE A 493 2.27 17.67 -7.53
C ILE A 493 2.43 17.88 -6.03
N ILE A 494 2.65 19.12 -5.60
CA ILE A 494 3.05 19.47 -4.26
C ILE A 494 1.87 20.10 -3.52
N ILE A 495 1.40 19.45 -2.46
CA ILE A 495 0.36 19.98 -1.57
C ILE A 495 1.05 20.90 -0.58
N MET A 496 0.66 22.19 -0.58
CA MET A 496 1.19 23.23 0.29
C MET A 496 0.05 23.91 1.02
N THR A 497 -0.21 23.48 2.25
CA THR A 497 -1.28 23.93 3.15
C THR A 497 -0.71 24.57 4.40
N ASP A 498 -1.51 25.39 5.08
CA ASP A 498 -1.16 25.97 6.36
C ASP A 498 -0.86 24.90 7.42
N ALA A 499 -0.08 25.26 8.42
CA ALA A 499 0.32 24.34 9.49
C ALA A 499 -0.75 24.20 10.60
N ASP A 500 -1.96 24.69 10.37
CA ASP A 500 -3.08 24.67 11.30
C ASP A 500 -4.03 23.46 11.04
N VAL A 501 -5.10 23.39 11.84
CA VAL A 501 -6.10 22.32 11.76
C VAL A 501 -6.90 22.33 10.44
N ASP A 502 -7.12 23.50 9.86
CA ASP A 502 -7.83 23.64 8.59
C ASP A 502 -6.96 23.20 7.42
N GLY A 503 -5.68 23.58 7.41
CA GLY A 503 -4.70 23.11 6.43
C GLY A 503 -4.49 21.60 6.49
N ALA A 504 -4.43 21.01 7.71
CA ALA A 504 -4.39 19.57 7.88
C ALA A 504 -5.64 18.87 7.31
N HIS A 505 -6.82 19.47 7.48
CA HIS A 505 -8.06 18.95 6.90
C HIS A 505 -8.08 19.06 5.37
N ILE A 506 -7.64 20.19 4.80
CA ILE A 506 -7.53 20.38 3.34
C ILE A 506 -6.56 19.35 2.74
N ARG A 507 -5.42 19.13 3.37
CA ARG A 507 -4.47 18.10 2.98
C ARG A 507 -5.10 16.70 2.98
N THR A 508 -5.86 16.36 4.01
CA THR A 508 -6.57 15.06 4.08
C THR A 508 -7.61 14.93 2.98
N LEU A 509 -8.37 15.98 2.67
CA LEU A 509 -9.35 16.00 1.56
C LEU A 509 -8.65 15.81 0.20
N LEU A 510 -7.51 16.46 -0.01
CA LEU A 510 -6.71 16.31 -1.24
C LEU A 510 -6.15 14.89 -1.38
N LEU A 511 -5.59 14.33 -0.30
CA LEU A 511 -5.10 12.96 -0.29
C LEU A 511 -6.23 11.96 -0.57
N THR A 512 -7.44 12.18 -0.01
CA THR A 512 -8.63 11.38 -0.32
C THR A 512 -8.97 11.45 -1.80
N PHE A 513 -8.92 12.64 -2.40
CA PHE A 513 -9.18 12.82 -3.83
C PHE A 513 -8.14 12.09 -4.69
N PHE A 514 -6.86 12.23 -4.41
CA PHE A 514 -5.80 11.52 -5.15
C PHE A 514 -5.95 10.01 -4.98
N TYR A 515 -6.16 9.52 -3.77
CA TYR A 515 -6.30 8.10 -3.50
C TYR A 515 -7.50 7.47 -4.22
N ARG A 516 -8.66 8.13 -4.19
CA ARG A 516 -9.90 7.60 -4.78
C ARG A 516 -9.96 7.72 -6.30
N TYR A 517 -9.39 8.77 -6.88
CA TYR A 517 -9.65 9.12 -8.29
C TYR A 517 -8.40 9.27 -9.16
N MET A 518 -7.23 9.41 -8.58
CA MET A 518 -5.96 9.59 -9.29
C MET A 518 -4.82 8.80 -8.63
N ARG A 519 -5.14 7.60 -8.15
CA ARG A 519 -4.21 6.75 -7.39
C ARG A 519 -2.91 6.50 -8.16
N GLY A 520 -2.96 6.34 -9.49
CA GLY A 520 -1.78 6.19 -10.32
C GLY A 520 -0.75 7.32 -10.20
N LEU A 521 -1.16 8.56 -9.84
CA LEU A 521 -0.20 9.65 -9.57
C LEU A 521 0.58 9.43 -8.26
N ILE A 522 -0.03 8.79 -7.26
CA ILE A 522 0.65 8.41 -6.02
C ILE A 522 1.62 7.25 -6.30
N GLU A 523 1.17 6.24 -7.04
CA GLU A 523 1.94 5.04 -7.39
C GLU A 523 3.19 5.36 -8.24
N GLU A 524 3.11 6.36 -9.12
CA GLU A 524 4.26 6.91 -9.87
C GLU A 524 5.16 7.82 -9.00
N GLY A 525 4.78 8.10 -7.75
CA GLY A 525 5.54 8.95 -6.85
C GLY A 525 5.48 10.45 -7.19
N PHE A 526 4.42 10.90 -7.86
CA PHE A 526 4.29 12.30 -8.30
C PHE A 526 3.66 13.21 -7.25
N VAL A 527 3.08 12.68 -6.17
CA VAL A 527 2.40 13.48 -5.13
C VAL A 527 3.32 13.71 -3.95
N TYR A 528 3.43 14.97 -3.53
CA TYR A 528 4.29 15.40 -2.44
C TYR A 528 3.54 16.34 -1.49
N ILE A 529 4.03 16.44 -0.26
CA ILE A 529 3.59 17.40 0.76
C ILE A 529 4.78 18.30 1.08
N ALA A 530 4.60 19.61 0.89
CA ALA A 530 5.59 20.59 1.30
C ALA A 530 5.71 20.66 2.83
N GLN A 531 6.91 20.84 3.33
CA GLN A 531 7.21 20.98 4.75
C GLN A 531 7.70 22.42 5.00
N PRO A 532 6.81 23.42 5.19
CA PRO A 532 7.22 24.76 5.56
C PRO A 532 7.75 24.78 7.02
N PRO A 533 8.63 25.73 7.38
CA PRO A 533 9.11 25.86 8.74
C PRO A 533 7.98 26.31 9.69
N LEU A 534 8.03 25.82 10.91
CA LEU A 534 7.09 26.23 11.99
C LEU A 534 7.55 27.51 12.69
N TYR A 535 8.87 27.74 12.72
CA TYR A 535 9.45 28.84 13.47
C TYR A 535 10.52 29.58 12.66
N LYS A 536 10.54 30.92 12.84
CA LYS A 536 11.66 31.77 12.45
C LYS A 536 12.34 32.27 13.71
N VAL A 537 13.66 32.08 13.82
CA VAL A 537 14.49 32.55 14.92
C VAL A 537 15.43 33.60 14.38
N GLN A 538 15.44 34.78 14.99
CA GLN A 538 16.29 35.89 14.54
C GLN A 538 17.14 36.43 15.69
N LYS A 539 18.45 36.48 15.49
CA LYS A 539 19.38 37.18 16.42
C LYS A 539 20.25 38.17 15.64
N GLY A 540 19.93 39.43 15.74
CA GLY A 540 20.58 40.47 14.94
C GLY A 540 20.32 40.28 13.45
N LYS A 541 21.38 40.03 12.65
CA LYS A 541 21.29 39.77 11.20
C LYS A 541 21.13 38.29 10.85
N ARG A 542 21.34 37.38 11.80
CA ARG A 542 21.24 35.94 11.57
C ARG A 542 19.76 35.52 11.69
N ILE A 543 19.25 34.92 10.62
CA ILE A 543 17.91 34.36 10.55
C ILE A 543 18.05 32.87 10.30
N GLU A 544 17.38 32.05 11.10
CA GLU A 544 17.33 30.60 10.95
C GLU A 544 15.87 30.12 11.05
N TYR A 545 15.60 28.96 10.47
CA TYR A 545 14.27 28.38 10.47
C TYR A 545 14.29 27.03 11.17
N ALA A 546 13.22 26.71 11.92
CA ALA A 546 13.05 25.41 12.57
C ALA A 546 11.74 24.76 12.11
N TYR A 547 11.83 23.47 11.81
CA TYR A 547 10.75 22.65 11.29
C TYR A 547 10.10 21.76 12.38
N SER A 548 10.65 21.78 13.58
CA SER A 548 10.15 21.06 14.75
C SER A 548 10.54 21.77 16.04
N ASP A 549 9.82 21.48 17.14
CA ASP A 549 10.18 21.98 18.48
C ASP A 549 11.58 21.52 18.92
N LYS A 550 12.00 20.33 18.50
CA LYS A 550 13.34 19.81 18.78
C LYS A 550 14.43 20.64 18.09
N GLU A 551 14.21 21.00 16.82
CA GLU A 551 15.11 21.89 16.09
C GLU A 551 15.12 23.29 16.67
N LEU A 552 13.94 23.82 17.02
CA LEU A 552 13.85 25.12 17.70
C LEU A 552 14.71 25.14 18.96
N ASN A 553 14.56 24.15 19.83
CA ASN A 553 15.32 24.07 21.08
C ASN A 553 16.84 24.01 20.80
N LYS A 554 17.26 23.22 19.80
CA LYS A 554 18.65 23.14 19.39
C LYS A 554 19.18 24.50 18.89
N LEU A 555 18.42 25.19 18.02
CA LEU A 555 18.79 26.52 17.52
C LEU A 555 18.85 27.56 18.66
N MET A 556 17.92 27.52 19.59
CA MET A 556 17.91 28.40 20.76
C MET A 556 19.13 28.18 21.66
N ASP A 557 19.57 26.93 21.83
CA ASP A 557 20.78 26.60 22.60
C ASP A 557 22.06 27.06 21.87
N GLU A 558 22.13 26.90 20.55
CA GLU A 558 23.25 27.34 19.70
C GLU A 558 23.37 28.87 19.63
N MET A 559 22.25 29.58 19.56
CA MET A 559 22.22 31.04 19.53
C MET A 559 22.41 31.70 20.90
N GLY A 560 22.38 30.92 21.99
CA GLY A 560 22.41 31.39 23.37
C GLY A 560 21.04 31.99 23.76
N ARG A 561 20.44 31.52 24.84
CA ARG A 561 19.08 31.90 25.30
C ARG A 561 18.99 33.33 25.87
N ASP A 562 19.91 34.22 25.49
CA ASP A 562 19.96 35.59 25.95
C ASP A 562 18.86 36.44 25.30
N GLY A 563 18.28 37.37 26.01
CA GLY A 563 17.06 38.13 25.76
C GLY A 563 16.91 38.95 24.46
N ASN A 564 17.78 38.76 23.46
CA ASN A 564 17.73 39.46 22.15
C ASN A 564 17.38 38.55 20.97
N ILE A 565 16.70 37.43 21.22
CA ILE A 565 16.24 36.53 20.14
C ILE A 565 14.79 36.85 19.81
N GLY A 566 14.56 37.25 18.57
CA GLY A 566 13.20 37.34 17.98
C GLY A 566 12.73 35.96 17.58
N LEU A 567 11.65 35.46 18.18
CA LEU A 567 10.99 34.21 17.80
C LEU A 567 9.65 34.54 17.17
N GLN A 568 9.41 34.05 15.96
CA GLN A 568 8.13 34.09 15.28
C GLN A 568 7.66 32.68 14.99
N ARG A 569 6.46 32.31 15.45
CA ARG A 569 5.78 31.07 15.06
C ARG A 569 4.89 31.38 13.85
N TYR A 570 5.05 30.64 12.76
CA TYR A 570 4.18 30.73 11.62
C TYR A 570 2.90 29.91 11.85
N LYS A 571 1.74 30.54 11.72
CA LYS A 571 0.43 29.85 11.77
C LYS A 571 -0.08 29.50 10.37
N GLY A 572 0.33 30.26 9.36
CA GLY A 572 -0.06 30.03 7.97
C GLY A 572 0.98 30.56 6.99
N LEU A 573 0.95 30.01 5.77
CA LEU A 573 1.79 30.40 4.64
C LEU A 573 1.60 31.87 4.22
N GLY A 574 0.42 32.42 4.47
CA GLY A 574 0.12 33.82 4.20
C GLY A 574 0.89 34.82 5.06
N GLU A 575 1.53 34.37 6.14
CA GLU A 575 2.42 35.18 6.99
C GLU A 575 3.85 35.31 6.41
N MET A 576 4.19 34.49 5.42
CA MET A 576 5.48 34.51 4.74
C MET A 576 5.44 35.46 3.56
N ASN A 577 6.45 36.31 3.42
CA ASN A 577 6.65 37.05 2.21
C ASN A 577 7.17 36.12 1.07
N PRO A 578 7.14 36.55 -0.21
CA PRO A 578 7.54 35.69 -1.33
C PRO A 578 8.99 35.14 -1.23
N GLU A 579 9.93 35.92 -0.72
CA GLU A 579 11.32 35.51 -0.55
C GLU A 579 11.46 34.42 0.51
N GLN A 580 10.81 34.60 1.67
CA GLN A 580 10.80 33.60 2.74
C GLN A 580 10.18 32.28 2.27
N LEU A 581 9.06 32.35 1.55
CA LEU A 581 8.38 31.17 1.03
C LEU A 581 9.25 30.43 0.00
N TRP A 582 9.98 31.19 -0.84
CA TRP A 582 10.96 30.62 -1.76
C TRP A 582 12.06 29.88 -1.00
N GLU A 583 12.82 30.60 -0.17
CA GLU A 583 14.02 30.09 0.52
C GLU A 583 13.75 28.86 1.40
N THR A 584 12.56 28.77 1.98
CA THR A 584 12.26 27.71 2.97
C THR A 584 11.44 26.55 2.42
N THR A 585 10.64 26.78 1.35
CA THR A 585 9.59 25.82 0.97
C THR A 585 9.54 25.52 -0.53
N MET A 586 10.01 26.45 -1.39
CA MET A 586 9.86 26.30 -2.84
C MET A 586 11.16 26.10 -3.60
N ASP A 587 12.31 26.54 -3.07
CA ASP A 587 13.61 26.38 -3.71
C ASP A 587 13.98 24.88 -3.76
N PRO A 588 14.16 24.28 -4.94
CA PRO A 588 14.53 22.88 -5.10
C PRO A 588 15.80 22.46 -4.35
N GLU A 589 16.73 23.39 -4.08
CA GLU A 589 18.00 23.10 -3.39
C GLU A 589 17.87 23.01 -1.86
N THR A 590 16.89 23.72 -1.29
CA THR A 590 16.80 23.89 0.19
C THR A 590 15.51 23.33 0.80
N ARG A 591 14.45 23.18 0.01
CA ARG A 591 13.15 22.74 0.49
C ARG A 591 13.14 21.28 0.94
N THR A 592 12.26 20.98 1.88
CA THR A 592 11.94 19.60 2.28
C THR A 592 10.57 19.21 1.74
N LEU A 593 10.50 18.10 1.02
CA LEU A 593 9.26 17.50 0.51
C LEU A 593 9.09 16.10 1.07
N LEU A 594 7.89 15.79 1.55
CA LEU A 594 7.49 14.44 1.91
C LEU A 594 6.77 13.80 0.71
N GLN A 595 7.35 12.75 0.12
CA GLN A 595 6.69 11.99 -0.93
C GLN A 595 5.55 11.15 -0.36
N VAL A 596 4.40 11.19 -1.02
CA VAL A 596 3.24 10.37 -0.63
C VAL A 596 3.35 9.00 -1.30
N SER A 597 3.28 7.94 -0.50
CA SER A 597 3.24 6.56 -0.97
C SER A 597 2.02 5.83 -0.41
N VAL A 598 1.63 4.75 -1.06
CA VAL A 598 0.64 3.81 -0.55
C VAL A 598 1.35 2.47 -0.36
N ASP A 599 1.69 2.17 0.87
CA ASP A 599 2.38 0.91 1.21
C ASP A 599 1.40 -0.25 1.33
N ASP A 600 0.22 0.00 1.91
CA ASP A 600 -0.89 -0.94 2.04
C ASP A 600 -2.20 -0.28 1.60
N ALA A 601 -2.77 -0.79 0.50
CA ALA A 601 -4.01 -0.26 -0.07
C ALA A 601 -5.25 -0.57 0.79
N ILE A 602 -5.24 -1.69 1.51
CA ILE A 602 -6.35 -2.10 2.37
C ILE A 602 -6.40 -1.19 3.60
N GLN A 603 -5.24 -0.97 4.22
CA GLN A 603 -5.11 -0.07 5.36
C GLN A 603 -5.47 1.37 4.99
N ALA A 604 -5.01 1.84 3.82
CA ALA A 604 -5.34 3.18 3.34
C ALA A 604 -6.86 3.33 3.11
N ASP A 605 -7.53 2.34 2.51
CA ASP A 605 -8.99 2.34 2.34
C ASP A 605 -9.72 2.41 3.69
N GLU A 606 -9.29 1.61 4.67
CA GLU A 606 -9.87 1.61 6.01
C GLU A 606 -9.72 3.00 6.67
N ILE A 607 -8.53 3.59 6.62
CA ILE A 607 -8.25 4.91 7.21
C ILE A 607 -9.11 6.00 6.53
N PHE A 608 -9.16 6.05 5.19
CA PHE A 608 -9.98 7.04 4.51
C PHE A 608 -11.48 6.83 4.79
N THR A 609 -11.98 5.59 4.84
CA THR A 609 -13.35 5.28 5.20
C THR A 609 -13.69 5.73 6.63
N ILE A 610 -12.80 5.50 7.60
CA ILE A 610 -12.98 5.92 9.00
C ILE A 610 -12.96 7.45 9.11
N LEU A 611 -11.94 8.10 8.57
CA LEU A 611 -11.71 9.53 8.76
C LEU A 611 -12.68 10.39 7.93
N MET A 612 -12.96 9.99 6.71
CA MET A 612 -13.69 10.79 5.72
C MET A 612 -15.10 10.29 5.42
N GLY A 613 -15.46 9.05 5.83
CA GLY A 613 -16.77 8.44 5.65
C GLY A 613 -17.86 9.06 6.53
N ASP A 614 -19.11 8.55 6.39
CA ASP A 614 -20.27 9.10 7.06
C ASP A 614 -20.39 8.69 8.54
N LYS A 615 -19.86 7.52 8.90
CA LYS A 615 -19.96 6.99 10.27
C LYS A 615 -19.10 7.78 11.26
N VAL A 616 -19.74 8.33 12.29
CA VAL A 616 -19.06 9.15 13.31
C VAL A 616 -18.35 8.30 14.34
N GLN A 617 -18.97 7.19 14.78
CA GLN A 617 -18.46 6.38 15.88
C GLN A 617 -17.07 5.79 15.61
N PRO A 618 -16.78 5.16 14.44
CA PRO A 618 -15.44 4.67 14.11
C PRO A 618 -14.39 5.76 14.12
N ARG A 619 -14.73 6.96 13.66
CA ARG A 619 -13.83 8.12 13.68
C ARG A 619 -13.50 8.56 15.09
N LYS A 620 -14.51 8.62 15.98
CA LYS A 620 -14.31 8.95 17.40
C LYS A 620 -13.39 7.96 18.07
N GLU A 621 -13.62 6.66 17.88
CA GLU A 621 -12.79 5.58 18.42
C GLU A 621 -11.35 5.64 17.91
N PHE A 622 -11.18 5.94 16.61
CA PHE A 622 -9.85 6.14 16.02
C PHE A 622 -9.10 7.31 16.68
N ILE A 623 -9.78 8.45 16.87
CA ILE A 623 -9.19 9.64 17.53
C ILE A 623 -8.80 9.31 18.96
N GLU A 624 -9.69 8.67 19.74
CA GLU A 624 -9.43 8.30 21.14
C GLU A 624 -8.23 7.34 21.26
N ARG A 625 -8.14 6.34 20.39
CA ARG A 625 -7.05 5.37 20.36
C ARG A 625 -5.69 6.02 20.02
N ASN A 626 -5.68 6.98 19.11
CA ASN A 626 -4.46 7.61 18.61
C ASN A 626 -4.14 8.94 19.32
N ALA A 627 -4.94 9.38 20.30
CA ALA A 627 -4.76 10.66 20.98
C ALA A 627 -3.36 10.81 21.62
N LYS A 628 -2.80 9.74 22.15
CA LYS A 628 -1.46 9.73 22.75
C LYS A 628 -0.31 9.89 21.74
N LYS A 629 -0.57 9.56 20.45
CA LYS A 629 0.42 9.67 19.36
C LYS A 629 0.51 11.09 18.78
N VAL A 630 -0.40 11.97 19.15
CA VAL A 630 -0.44 13.36 18.66
C VAL A 630 0.73 14.14 19.28
N LYS A 631 1.64 14.63 18.44
CA LYS A 631 2.83 15.38 18.88
C LYS A 631 2.62 16.91 18.85
N ASN A 632 1.74 17.40 17.98
CA ASN A 632 1.50 18.83 17.79
C ASN A 632 0.00 19.10 18.00
N LEU A 633 -0.35 19.54 19.22
CA LEU A 633 -1.68 20.08 19.49
C LEU A 633 -1.60 21.61 19.28
N ASP A 634 -2.48 22.13 18.43
CA ASP A 634 -2.69 23.57 18.30
C ASP A 634 -3.64 23.99 19.45
N ILE A 635 -3.05 24.32 20.62
CA ILE A 635 -3.74 24.76 21.83
C ILE A 635 -3.56 26.26 21.95
#